data_61629b49ff750cff14136e2cbc719b5d
#
_entry.id   61629b49ff750cff14136e2cbc719b5d
#
_cell.length_a   1.000
_cell.length_b   1.000
_cell.length_c   1.000
_cell.angle_alpha   90.00
_cell.angle_beta   90.00
_cell.angle_gamma   90.00
#
_symmetry.space_group_name_H-M   'P 1'
#
loop_
_entity.id
_entity.type
_entity.pdbx_description
1 polymer ?
#
loop_
_entity_poly.entity_id
_entity_poly.type
_entity_poly.pdbx_seq_one_letter_code
_entity_poly.pdbx_strand_id
1 'polypeptide(L)'
;MLINEGRLEIIGGAWSMNDEACTHYHSLVDQFTWGFRRLNDTFGSCARPRIGWQIDPFGHSREQASLFAQMGFDGMLFGRIDYQDKEKRLNNKMMEFIWKSSPNLGKKRADLFTTAMFNTYSPPPGFCFDILCNDEPMIDDPDSPDYNIDRRIDDFLRYAVTQASHYRTKHIILTMGGDFTYQHAEMYFMNLDKLIRTTSLVELFLAYAQIQARAYKTNHIILTMGDDFHYQQADMVFGNLDKLIKYTNQRNGSVVNVIYSTPLCYLKALNDLNLQWPTKSDDFFPYASDPHSYWTGYFSSRPTVKYFEREGNNMLQASKQLVVLTNLKNYDKSLEHFREAMGVMQHHDAVSGTEKQFVANDYSRILYESMDHAGEIISKAIGKWSGMESSTAASFKIFTCLQLNISSCAFSEKSDTFMAVVYNPLSRPVSTYIRVPVQGNSYVVRSLTDGVYPTVQIVPIPEGVQKIPGRKSNATNEVVFRASDIPPLGMLAYAIAKKIQENVVEQPQSASFISNELYNISVNTNGDLTVHWNKQNMNVVQSFHYYIGAEGNNENFINRSSGAYIFRPKELSARNFAYSGSYKIYKGPVVQELHHTINDWVSQVVRIYSEEQHIEFDWLVGPIPVKDKIGKEIVTRYSSNLQTDKTFYTDSNGREMLKRVRNYRPTWNLELMEPISGNYYPVTSKITLKDEKKQLKLNILVDRAQGGSSLEDGDVELMLHRRLLKDDAFGVGEALNETAFGEGLVVRGTHYLFGGKVKNTDTFVLKEKELALKKCDFGMFSLTSGLNKALPPNVHILTLEPWKDDTILLRLEHLFEVGEGQRMSQPVEVNIQNLFSTFSIESIKETTLGANQLLSENKPMKWEPEMNDIIQNEEESRQTVGIHDNVINVLLKPMEIRTFILTVKRTSL
;
A
#
# COMPACT_ATOMS: atom_id res chain seq x y z
N MET A 1 -1.58 -10.25 -33.42
CA MET A 1 -1.81 -11.64 -33.92
C MET A 1 -1.85 -12.61 -32.72
N LEU A 2 -0.74 -12.93 -32.05
CA LEU A 2 -0.69 -13.93 -30.97
C LEU A 2 -1.71 -13.70 -29.83
N ILE A 3 -1.91 -12.43 -29.40
CA ILE A 3 -2.89 -12.08 -28.36
C ILE A 3 -4.32 -12.35 -28.85
N ASN A 4 -4.65 -11.97 -30.08
CA ASN A 4 -5.98 -12.20 -30.65
C ASN A 4 -6.29 -13.68 -30.84
N GLU A 5 -5.27 -14.50 -31.04
CA GLU A 5 -5.39 -15.95 -31.19
C GLU A 5 -5.41 -16.69 -29.83
N GLY A 6 -5.26 -15.96 -28.72
CA GLY A 6 -5.16 -16.53 -27.39
C GLY A 6 -3.86 -17.30 -27.12
N ARG A 7 -2.83 -17.13 -27.96
CA ARG A 7 -1.52 -17.80 -27.82
C ARG A 7 -0.58 -17.02 -26.91
N LEU A 8 -0.86 -15.75 -26.65
CA LEU A 8 -0.20 -14.88 -25.67
C LEU A 8 -1.27 -14.23 -24.82
N GLU A 9 -1.30 -14.55 -23.54
CA GLU A 9 -2.18 -13.93 -22.55
C GLU A 9 -1.42 -12.89 -21.73
N ILE A 10 -2.01 -11.71 -21.54
CA ILE A 10 -1.52 -10.70 -20.61
C ILE A 10 -2.22 -10.94 -19.27
N ILE A 11 -1.44 -11.12 -18.20
CA ILE A 11 -1.91 -11.31 -16.82
C ILE A 11 -1.42 -10.16 -15.94
N GLY A 12 -2.06 -9.94 -14.77
CA GLY A 12 -1.77 -8.77 -13.91
C GLY A 12 -2.11 -7.45 -14.60
N GLY A 13 -1.21 -6.92 -15.38
CA GLY A 13 -1.44 -5.76 -16.26
C GLY A 13 -1.32 -4.39 -15.59
N ALA A 14 -0.88 -4.31 -14.34
CA ALA A 14 -0.50 -3.08 -13.69
C ALA A 14 0.84 -2.54 -14.22
N TRP A 15 1.25 -1.36 -13.76
CA TRP A 15 2.59 -0.84 -14.08
C TRP A 15 3.70 -1.69 -13.46
N SER A 16 3.50 -2.14 -12.21
CA SER A 16 4.38 -3.09 -11.51
C SER A 16 3.56 -4.14 -10.75
N MET A 17 4.17 -5.30 -10.43
CA MET A 17 3.63 -6.24 -9.45
C MET A 17 3.78 -5.59 -8.08
N ASN A 18 2.67 -5.12 -7.52
CA ASN A 18 2.70 -4.28 -6.32
C ASN A 18 2.89 -5.07 -5.03
N ASP A 19 3.50 -4.42 -4.03
CA ASP A 19 3.41 -4.82 -2.65
C ASP A 19 1.95 -4.72 -2.14
N GLU A 20 1.57 -5.65 -1.27
CA GLU A 20 0.20 -5.72 -0.72
C GLU A 20 0.10 -5.25 0.73
N ALA A 21 1.23 -5.03 1.42
CA ALA A 21 1.27 -4.62 2.82
C ALA A 21 1.36 -3.11 3.01
N CYS A 22 2.27 -2.44 2.29
CA CYS A 22 2.64 -1.05 2.51
C CYS A 22 1.91 -0.08 1.56
N THR A 23 1.36 -0.59 0.46
CA THR A 23 0.65 0.21 -0.55
C THR A 23 -0.71 0.68 -0.05
N HIS A 24 -1.11 1.88 -0.49
CA HIS A 24 -2.45 2.42 -0.26
C HIS A 24 -3.37 2.12 -1.47
N TYR A 25 -4.64 1.78 -1.22
CA TYR A 25 -5.58 1.38 -2.28
C TYR A 25 -5.72 2.43 -3.40
N HIS A 26 -5.60 3.72 -3.09
CA HIS A 26 -5.69 4.79 -4.07
C HIS A 26 -4.58 4.69 -5.11
N SER A 27 -3.31 4.55 -4.65
CA SER A 27 -2.15 4.35 -5.52
C SER A 27 -2.26 3.05 -6.33
N LEU A 28 -2.81 1.97 -5.72
CA LEU A 28 -3.05 0.70 -6.42
C LEU A 28 -4.03 0.86 -7.57
N VAL A 29 -5.19 1.48 -7.33
CA VAL A 29 -6.19 1.73 -8.38
C VAL A 29 -5.58 2.55 -9.53
N ASP A 30 -4.76 3.54 -9.20
CA ASP A 30 -4.11 4.39 -10.19
C ASP A 30 -3.11 3.63 -11.07
N GLN A 31 -2.20 2.86 -10.47
CA GLN A 31 -1.17 2.14 -11.23
C GLN A 31 -1.76 1.02 -12.10
N PHE A 32 -2.82 0.33 -11.62
CA PHE A 32 -3.55 -0.64 -12.45
C PHE A 32 -4.25 0.05 -13.62
N THR A 33 -4.94 1.17 -13.35
CA THR A 33 -5.62 1.95 -14.40
C THR A 33 -4.66 2.40 -15.49
N TRP A 34 -3.46 2.86 -15.09
CA TRP A 34 -2.44 3.31 -16.03
C TRP A 34 -1.87 2.15 -16.86
N GLY A 35 -1.57 1.02 -16.25
CA GLY A 35 -1.13 -0.19 -16.94
C GLY A 35 -2.18 -0.70 -17.94
N PHE A 36 -3.44 -0.78 -17.53
CA PHE A 36 -4.53 -1.17 -18.43
C PHE A 36 -4.71 -0.21 -19.60
N ARG A 37 -4.58 1.09 -19.35
CA ARG A 37 -4.64 2.09 -20.41
C ARG A 37 -3.53 1.88 -21.44
N ARG A 38 -2.29 1.68 -20.96
CA ARG A 38 -1.13 1.41 -21.86
C ARG A 38 -1.32 0.13 -22.67
N LEU A 39 -1.79 -0.94 -22.06
CA LEU A 39 -2.11 -2.19 -22.77
C LEU A 39 -3.19 -2.00 -23.85
N ASN A 40 -4.27 -1.31 -23.50
CA ASN A 40 -5.35 -1.04 -24.43
C ASN A 40 -4.93 -0.10 -25.56
N ASP A 41 -4.05 0.89 -25.30
CA ASP A 41 -3.54 1.80 -26.32
C ASP A 41 -2.57 1.10 -27.29
N THR A 42 -1.82 0.10 -26.80
CA THR A 42 -0.84 -0.64 -27.60
C THR A 42 -1.46 -1.80 -28.38
N PHE A 43 -2.36 -2.57 -27.74
CA PHE A 43 -2.85 -3.84 -28.29
C PHE A 43 -4.38 -3.90 -28.49
N GLY A 44 -5.11 -2.90 -27.99
CA GLY A 44 -6.57 -2.89 -28.00
C GLY A 44 -7.20 -3.77 -26.92
N SER A 45 -8.48 -4.02 -27.03
CA SER A 45 -9.26 -4.75 -26.01
C SER A 45 -8.89 -6.23 -25.86
N CYS A 46 -8.19 -6.82 -26.82
CA CYS A 46 -7.74 -8.21 -26.75
C CYS A 46 -6.64 -8.44 -25.69
N ALA A 47 -5.90 -7.40 -25.33
CA ALA A 47 -4.87 -7.46 -24.28
C ALA A 47 -5.41 -7.17 -22.87
N ARG A 48 -6.72 -7.18 -22.67
CA ARG A 48 -7.34 -6.96 -21.36
C ARG A 48 -7.00 -8.09 -20.40
N PRO A 49 -6.29 -7.83 -19.29
CA PRO A 49 -6.00 -8.87 -18.29
C PRO A 49 -7.29 -9.35 -17.62
N ARG A 50 -7.34 -10.63 -17.33
CA ARG A 50 -8.45 -11.29 -16.64
C ARG A 50 -8.00 -12.09 -15.41
N ILE A 51 -6.68 -12.26 -15.25
CA ILE A 51 -6.07 -13.03 -14.16
C ILE A 51 -5.13 -12.13 -13.38
N GLY A 52 -5.29 -12.07 -12.05
CA GLY A 52 -4.36 -11.47 -11.12
C GLY A 52 -3.14 -12.38 -10.93
N TRP A 53 -1.95 -11.79 -10.89
CA TRP A 53 -0.69 -12.51 -10.77
C TRP A 53 0.19 -11.83 -9.74
N GLN A 54 0.30 -12.44 -8.55
CA GLN A 54 0.99 -11.91 -7.37
C GLN A 54 1.89 -13.01 -6.79
N ILE A 55 2.89 -13.45 -7.56
CA ILE A 55 3.69 -14.63 -7.19
C ILE A 55 4.74 -14.32 -6.13
N ASP A 56 5.21 -13.06 -6.02
CA ASP A 56 6.33 -12.68 -5.17
C ASP A 56 5.99 -11.78 -3.96
N PRO A 57 4.92 -10.98 -3.90
CA PRO A 57 4.58 -10.21 -2.71
C PRO A 57 4.56 -11.04 -1.42
N PHE A 58 5.04 -10.47 -0.30
CA PHE A 58 5.40 -11.15 0.94
C PHE A 58 4.24 -11.23 1.94
N GLY A 59 3.17 -11.84 1.51
CA GLY A 59 1.85 -11.89 2.12
C GLY A 59 0.83 -11.16 1.24
N HIS A 60 -0.45 -11.47 1.44
CA HIS A 60 -1.50 -11.01 0.54
C HIS A 60 -2.64 -10.37 1.32
N SER A 61 -3.04 -9.17 0.87
CA SER A 61 -4.10 -8.40 1.49
C SER A 61 -5.48 -8.80 0.96
N ARG A 62 -6.46 -8.73 1.83
CA ARG A 62 -7.85 -8.94 1.43
C ARG A 62 -8.32 -7.87 0.44
N GLU A 63 -7.82 -6.64 0.56
CA GLU A 63 -8.17 -5.55 -0.34
C GLU A 63 -7.63 -5.77 -1.76
N GLN A 64 -6.46 -6.37 -1.94
CA GLN A 64 -5.94 -6.71 -3.27
C GLN A 64 -6.91 -7.61 -4.04
N ALA A 65 -7.41 -8.65 -3.39
CA ALA A 65 -8.41 -9.55 -4.00
C ALA A 65 -9.72 -8.81 -4.29
N SER A 66 -10.15 -7.93 -3.40
CA SER A 66 -11.33 -7.08 -3.60
C SER A 66 -11.20 -6.15 -4.81
N LEU A 67 -10.05 -5.50 -4.95
CA LEU A 67 -9.76 -4.63 -6.09
C LEU A 67 -9.74 -5.42 -7.41
N PHE A 68 -9.14 -6.60 -7.44
CA PHE A 68 -9.13 -7.48 -8.63
C PHE A 68 -10.55 -7.88 -9.05
N ALA A 69 -11.39 -8.28 -8.09
CA ALA A 69 -12.79 -8.61 -8.38
C ALA A 69 -13.54 -7.40 -8.96
N GLN A 70 -13.35 -6.20 -8.40
CA GLN A 70 -13.97 -4.96 -8.88
C GLN A 70 -13.42 -4.50 -10.26
N MET A 71 -12.18 -4.88 -10.59
CA MET A 71 -11.58 -4.66 -11.91
C MET A 71 -12.09 -5.65 -12.97
N GLY A 72 -12.83 -6.68 -12.55
CA GLY A 72 -13.46 -7.67 -13.43
C GLY A 72 -12.57 -8.87 -13.74
N PHE A 73 -11.63 -9.20 -12.87
CA PHE A 73 -10.81 -10.40 -13.00
C PHE A 73 -11.60 -11.67 -12.66
N ASP A 74 -11.26 -12.76 -13.32
CA ASP A 74 -11.89 -14.08 -13.13
C ASP A 74 -11.25 -14.87 -11.99
N GLY A 75 -10.00 -14.57 -11.67
CA GLY A 75 -9.27 -15.18 -10.59
C GLY A 75 -7.89 -14.57 -10.37
N MET A 76 -7.20 -15.10 -9.36
CA MET A 76 -5.85 -14.69 -8.93
C MET A 76 -4.98 -15.90 -8.63
N LEU A 77 -3.71 -15.83 -9.02
CA LEU A 77 -2.69 -16.79 -8.60
C LEU A 77 -1.64 -16.05 -7.76
N PHE A 78 -1.19 -16.67 -6.66
CA PHE A 78 -0.11 -16.14 -5.84
C PHE A 78 0.86 -17.23 -5.38
N GLY A 79 2.10 -16.84 -5.01
CA GLY A 79 3.17 -17.79 -4.67
C GLY A 79 3.41 -17.96 -3.18
N ARG A 80 3.59 -16.85 -2.46
CA ARG A 80 4.04 -16.88 -1.06
C ARG A 80 2.87 -16.99 -0.08
N ILE A 81 2.94 -17.97 0.81
CA ILE A 81 1.95 -18.25 1.84
C ILE A 81 2.65 -18.78 3.09
N ASP A 82 2.16 -18.45 4.28
CA ASP A 82 2.68 -18.98 5.55
C ASP A 82 2.85 -20.50 5.49
N TYR A 83 4.01 -21.00 5.92
CA TYR A 83 4.38 -22.43 5.79
C TYR A 83 3.39 -23.36 6.50
N GLN A 84 2.81 -22.96 7.62
CA GLN A 84 1.81 -23.77 8.36
C GLN A 84 0.44 -23.76 7.65
N ASP A 85 -0.02 -22.60 7.15
CA ASP A 85 -1.24 -22.53 6.34
C ASP A 85 -1.06 -23.33 5.05
N LYS A 86 0.12 -23.24 4.42
CA LYS A 86 0.46 -24.05 3.24
C LYS A 86 0.37 -25.54 3.50
N GLU A 87 1.00 -26.03 4.57
CA GLU A 87 0.95 -27.44 4.95
C GLU A 87 -0.48 -27.93 5.19
N LYS A 88 -1.27 -27.16 5.94
CA LYS A 88 -2.67 -27.48 6.17
C LYS A 88 -3.48 -27.53 4.86
N ARG A 89 -3.28 -26.54 3.97
CA ARG A 89 -3.99 -26.51 2.67
C ARG A 89 -3.60 -27.65 1.78
N LEU A 90 -2.32 -28.01 1.71
CA LEU A 90 -1.82 -29.14 0.97
C LEU A 90 -2.47 -30.45 1.47
N ASN A 91 -2.46 -30.69 2.77
CA ASN A 91 -3.01 -31.89 3.38
C ASN A 91 -4.53 -32.01 3.21
N ASN A 92 -5.25 -30.88 3.08
CA ASN A 92 -6.71 -30.85 2.93
C ASN A 92 -7.16 -30.51 1.49
N LYS A 93 -6.25 -30.42 0.52
CA LYS A 93 -6.56 -30.06 -0.90
C LYS A 93 -7.32 -28.74 -1.02
N MET A 94 -6.81 -27.70 -0.33
CA MET A 94 -7.44 -26.37 -0.24
C MET A 94 -6.55 -25.26 -0.84
N MET A 95 -5.64 -25.61 -1.74
CA MET A 95 -4.80 -24.63 -2.44
C MET A 95 -5.60 -23.75 -3.39
N GLU A 96 -6.75 -24.24 -3.84
CA GLU A 96 -7.72 -23.52 -4.67
C GLU A 96 -8.97 -23.25 -3.84
N PHE A 97 -9.42 -21.97 -3.85
CA PHE A 97 -10.52 -21.53 -2.99
C PHE A 97 -11.18 -20.26 -3.54
N ILE A 98 -12.38 -19.94 -3.02
CA ILE A 98 -13.01 -18.64 -3.23
C ILE A 98 -12.63 -17.72 -2.08
N TRP A 99 -11.99 -16.60 -2.39
CA TRP A 99 -11.64 -15.58 -1.42
C TRP A 99 -12.78 -14.56 -1.29
N LYS A 100 -13.45 -14.57 -0.14
CA LYS A 100 -14.48 -13.60 0.24
C LYS A 100 -13.81 -12.32 0.73
N SER A 101 -13.41 -11.48 -0.20
CA SER A 101 -12.46 -10.41 0.05
C SER A 101 -13.07 -9.14 0.66
N SER A 102 -14.40 -8.95 0.61
CA SER A 102 -15.06 -7.83 1.29
C SER A 102 -16.45 -8.23 1.82
N PRO A 103 -16.67 -8.18 3.14
CA PRO A 103 -18.00 -8.39 3.70
C PRO A 103 -18.96 -7.23 3.39
N ASN A 104 -18.43 -6.03 3.07
CA ASN A 104 -19.22 -4.83 2.79
C ASN A 104 -19.80 -4.82 1.36
N LEU A 105 -19.08 -5.40 0.40
CA LEU A 105 -19.47 -5.41 -1.02
C LEU A 105 -20.33 -6.62 -1.42
N GLY A 106 -20.35 -7.68 -0.59
CA GLY A 106 -21.13 -8.90 -0.82
C GLY A 106 -20.59 -9.83 -1.92
N LYS A 107 -21.16 -11.02 -2.02
CA LYS A 107 -20.68 -12.17 -2.80
C LYS A 107 -20.36 -11.89 -4.28
N LYS A 108 -21.20 -11.12 -4.96
CA LYS A 108 -21.07 -10.93 -6.42
C LYS A 108 -20.03 -9.88 -6.84
N ARG A 109 -19.53 -9.07 -5.89
CA ARG A 109 -18.67 -7.93 -6.23
C ARG A 109 -17.23 -8.07 -5.75
N ALA A 110 -17.00 -8.90 -4.73
CA ALA A 110 -15.71 -9.02 -4.09
C ALA A 110 -15.24 -10.48 -3.90
N ASP A 111 -16.04 -11.48 -4.27
CA ASP A 111 -15.57 -12.86 -4.25
C ASP A 111 -14.66 -13.12 -5.45
N LEU A 112 -13.46 -13.65 -5.21
CA LEU A 112 -12.47 -13.93 -6.25
C LEU A 112 -11.96 -15.37 -6.14
N PHE A 113 -11.98 -16.12 -7.24
CA PHE A 113 -11.34 -17.43 -7.27
C PHE A 113 -9.83 -17.28 -7.16
N THR A 114 -9.20 -18.02 -6.26
CA THR A 114 -7.80 -17.82 -5.91
C THR A 114 -7.08 -19.15 -5.83
N THR A 115 -5.87 -19.20 -6.36
CA THR A 115 -4.99 -20.37 -6.33
C THR A 115 -3.66 -20.00 -5.68
N ALA A 116 -3.31 -20.69 -4.58
CA ALA A 116 -1.96 -20.67 -4.03
C ALA A 116 -1.09 -21.69 -4.79
N MET A 117 0.09 -21.27 -5.25
CA MET A 117 0.99 -22.12 -6.02
C MET A 117 1.76 -23.06 -5.09
N PHE A 118 2.01 -24.31 -5.54
CA PHE A 118 2.62 -25.36 -4.72
C PHE A 118 4.04 -25.00 -4.26
N ASN A 119 4.90 -24.66 -5.20
CA ASN A 119 6.33 -24.41 -4.94
C ASN A 119 6.69 -22.93 -5.19
N THR A 120 5.79 -22.02 -4.86
CA THR A 120 5.95 -20.63 -5.26
C THR A 120 6.17 -20.55 -6.79
N TYR A 121 7.24 -19.95 -7.25
CA TYR A 121 7.71 -19.94 -8.64
C TYR A 121 9.05 -20.68 -8.82
N SER A 122 9.54 -21.38 -7.76
CA SER A 122 10.83 -22.08 -7.77
C SER A 122 10.75 -23.44 -8.50
N PRO A 123 11.85 -23.95 -9.07
CA PRO A 123 11.90 -25.27 -9.67
C PRO A 123 11.78 -26.36 -8.61
N PRO A 124 11.49 -27.62 -8.99
CA PRO A 124 11.59 -28.75 -8.07
C PRO A 124 12.97 -28.79 -7.41
N PRO A 125 13.07 -29.09 -6.09
CA PRO A 125 14.35 -29.20 -5.41
C PRO A 125 15.32 -30.14 -6.11
N GLY A 126 16.55 -29.71 -6.31
CA GLY A 126 17.56 -30.45 -7.07
C GLY A 126 17.54 -30.22 -8.58
N PHE A 127 16.62 -29.36 -9.10
CA PHE A 127 16.47 -29.10 -10.53
C PHE A 127 16.69 -27.65 -10.92
N CYS A 128 17.42 -26.90 -10.11
CA CYS A 128 17.92 -25.57 -10.46
C CYS A 128 19.23 -25.69 -11.25
N PHE A 129 19.16 -25.64 -12.56
CA PHE A 129 20.30 -25.81 -13.47
C PHE A 129 20.93 -24.46 -13.85
N ASP A 130 21.26 -23.64 -12.85
CA ASP A 130 21.79 -22.31 -13.06
C ASP A 130 23.16 -22.12 -12.37
N ILE A 131 23.90 -21.10 -12.80
CA ILE A 131 25.20 -20.74 -12.17
C ILE A 131 25.06 -20.29 -10.72
N LEU A 132 23.86 -19.88 -10.32
CA LEU A 132 23.54 -19.48 -8.94
C LEU A 132 23.16 -20.67 -8.05
N CYS A 133 23.01 -21.85 -8.63
CA CYS A 133 22.63 -23.09 -7.93
C CYS A 133 23.80 -24.08 -7.92
N ASN A 134 23.82 -24.93 -6.90
CA ASN A 134 24.79 -26.02 -6.79
C ASN A 134 24.16 -27.39 -7.08
N ASP A 135 23.03 -27.42 -7.77
CA ASP A 135 22.35 -28.68 -8.10
C ASP A 135 23.11 -29.46 -9.16
N GLU A 136 23.14 -30.76 -8.98
CA GLU A 136 23.87 -31.68 -9.82
C GLU A 136 23.38 -31.67 -11.27
N PRO A 137 24.24 -31.48 -12.29
CA PRO A 137 23.82 -31.45 -13.68
C PRO A 137 23.39 -32.87 -14.14
N MET A 138 22.64 -32.88 -15.26
CA MET A 138 22.21 -34.14 -15.92
C MET A 138 23.38 -34.71 -16.73
N ILE A 139 23.91 -35.87 -16.34
CA ILE A 139 25.00 -36.56 -17.03
C ILE A 139 24.43 -37.82 -17.70
N ASP A 140 24.35 -37.79 -19.03
CA ASP A 140 23.67 -38.77 -19.88
C ASP A 140 24.66 -39.64 -20.69
N ASP A 141 25.98 -39.47 -20.49
CA ASP A 141 27.00 -40.32 -21.10
C ASP A 141 27.15 -41.60 -20.26
N PRO A 142 26.79 -42.78 -20.78
CA PRO A 142 26.84 -44.00 -20.01
C PRO A 142 28.30 -44.44 -19.70
N ASP A 143 29.28 -43.92 -20.41
CA ASP A 143 30.71 -44.19 -20.16
C ASP A 143 31.34 -43.24 -19.13
N SER A 144 30.59 -42.24 -18.68
CA SER A 144 31.03 -41.34 -17.63
C SER A 144 30.93 -41.96 -16.24
N PRO A 145 31.97 -41.83 -15.38
CA PRO A 145 31.88 -42.29 -14.00
C PRO A 145 30.81 -41.53 -13.17
N ASP A 146 30.40 -40.36 -13.64
CA ASP A 146 29.40 -39.53 -12.99
C ASP A 146 28.00 -39.68 -13.60
N TYR A 147 27.77 -40.73 -14.42
CA TYR A 147 26.48 -41.04 -15.02
C TYR A 147 25.36 -41.06 -13.97
N ASN A 148 24.32 -40.19 -14.13
CA ASN A 148 23.32 -40.02 -13.11
C ASN A 148 21.88 -39.87 -13.64
N ILE A 149 21.68 -39.95 -14.95
CA ILE A 149 20.43 -39.59 -15.60
C ILE A 149 19.22 -40.37 -15.06
N ASP A 150 19.32 -41.65 -14.86
CA ASP A 150 18.18 -42.50 -14.40
C ASP A 150 17.76 -42.10 -12.97
N ARG A 151 18.73 -41.88 -12.07
CA ARG A 151 18.43 -41.46 -10.72
C ARG A 151 17.78 -40.06 -10.68
N ARG A 152 18.30 -39.11 -11.44
CA ARG A 152 17.79 -37.75 -11.52
C ARG A 152 16.35 -37.69 -12.05
N ILE A 153 16.03 -38.58 -12.96
CA ILE A 153 14.69 -38.78 -13.50
C ILE A 153 13.73 -39.27 -12.40
N ASP A 154 14.13 -40.30 -11.65
CA ASP A 154 13.35 -40.80 -10.53
C ASP A 154 13.12 -39.75 -9.43
N ASP A 155 14.11 -38.90 -9.17
CA ASP A 155 13.99 -37.81 -8.22
C ASP A 155 12.94 -36.77 -8.65
N PHE A 156 12.96 -36.36 -9.92
CA PHE A 156 11.97 -35.45 -10.48
C PHE A 156 10.56 -36.01 -10.41
N LEU A 157 10.39 -37.27 -10.76
CA LEU A 157 9.09 -37.94 -10.71
C LEU A 157 8.56 -38.06 -9.29
N ARG A 158 9.38 -38.42 -8.33
CA ARG A 158 8.96 -38.49 -6.92
C ARG A 158 8.49 -37.16 -6.40
N TYR A 159 9.17 -36.06 -6.75
CA TYR A 159 8.73 -34.71 -6.41
C TYR A 159 7.36 -34.39 -7.00
N ALA A 160 7.19 -34.64 -8.28
CA ALA A 160 5.97 -34.36 -8.99
C ALA A 160 4.76 -35.15 -8.44
N VAL A 161 4.97 -36.42 -8.10
CA VAL A 161 3.97 -37.27 -7.41
C VAL A 161 3.60 -36.73 -6.04
N THR A 162 4.58 -36.29 -5.27
CA THR A 162 4.37 -35.72 -3.96
C THR A 162 3.52 -34.46 -4.06
N GLN A 163 3.87 -33.56 -4.98
CA GLN A 163 3.09 -32.35 -5.21
C GLN A 163 1.63 -32.67 -5.58
N ALA A 164 1.41 -33.60 -6.49
CA ALA A 164 0.08 -33.99 -6.94
C ALA A 164 -0.86 -34.48 -5.81
N SER A 165 -0.30 -35.11 -4.78
CA SER A 165 -1.09 -35.63 -3.66
C SER A 165 -1.78 -34.55 -2.83
N HIS A 166 -1.34 -33.28 -2.91
CA HIS A 166 -1.80 -32.15 -2.12
C HIS A 166 -2.90 -31.30 -2.77
N TYR A 167 -3.31 -31.60 -4.01
CA TYR A 167 -4.35 -30.85 -4.71
C TYR A 167 -5.67 -31.64 -4.84
N ARG A 168 -6.79 -30.92 -4.85
CA ARG A 168 -8.13 -31.53 -5.00
C ARG A 168 -8.43 -31.98 -6.41
N THR A 169 -7.81 -31.33 -7.39
CA THR A 169 -7.96 -31.62 -8.82
C THR A 169 -6.76 -32.45 -9.32
N LYS A 170 -6.86 -33.00 -10.52
CA LYS A 170 -5.75 -33.70 -11.20
C LYS A 170 -4.78 -32.72 -11.87
N HIS A 171 -4.82 -31.45 -11.48
CA HIS A 171 -4.04 -30.39 -12.09
C HIS A 171 -2.99 -29.90 -11.10
N ILE A 172 -1.73 -29.84 -11.51
CA ILE A 172 -0.67 -29.18 -10.76
C ILE A 172 0.14 -28.27 -11.66
N ILE A 173 0.78 -27.27 -11.03
CA ILE A 173 1.73 -26.37 -11.65
C ILE A 173 3.13 -26.77 -11.18
N LEU A 174 4.05 -27.06 -12.11
CA LEU A 174 5.46 -27.17 -11.82
C LEU A 174 6.18 -25.95 -12.38
N THR A 175 6.86 -25.25 -11.50
CA THR A 175 7.72 -24.14 -11.87
C THR A 175 9.14 -24.64 -12.14
N MET A 176 9.85 -24.02 -13.08
CA MET A 176 11.22 -24.36 -13.42
C MET A 176 12.02 -23.06 -13.54
N GLY A 177 12.58 -22.58 -12.42
CA GLY A 177 13.32 -21.35 -12.33
C GLY A 177 13.41 -20.80 -10.91
N GLY A 178 14.00 -19.64 -10.69
CA GLY A 178 14.16 -18.93 -9.42
C GLY A 178 14.72 -17.54 -9.67
N ASP A 179 14.84 -16.72 -8.63
CA ASP A 179 15.36 -15.36 -8.72
C ASP A 179 16.70 -15.32 -9.44
N PHE A 180 16.81 -14.46 -10.47
CA PHE A 180 18.01 -14.23 -11.27
C PHE A 180 18.55 -15.45 -12.03
N THR A 181 17.83 -16.57 -12.08
CA THR A 181 18.23 -17.72 -12.89
C THR A 181 18.12 -17.41 -14.39
N TYR A 182 18.67 -18.28 -15.24
CA TYR A 182 18.74 -18.09 -16.69
C TYR A 182 19.63 -16.95 -17.20
N GLN A 183 20.49 -16.33 -16.38
CA GLN A 183 21.55 -15.47 -16.88
C GLN A 183 22.49 -16.25 -17.83
N HIS A 184 22.66 -17.54 -17.59
CA HIS A 184 23.31 -18.54 -18.41
C HIS A 184 22.29 -19.60 -18.88
N ALA A 185 21.27 -19.16 -19.59
CA ALA A 185 20.13 -19.97 -20.01
C ALA A 185 20.51 -21.29 -20.69
N GLU A 186 21.58 -21.32 -21.48
CA GLU A 186 22.11 -22.50 -22.15
C GLU A 186 22.42 -23.65 -21.18
N MET A 187 23.02 -23.34 -20.02
CA MET A 187 23.32 -24.35 -18.99
C MET A 187 22.05 -24.99 -18.44
N TYR A 188 21.04 -24.21 -18.16
CA TYR A 188 19.74 -24.69 -17.66
C TYR A 188 19.05 -25.56 -18.70
N PHE A 189 19.02 -25.10 -19.95
CA PHE A 189 18.33 -25.79 -21.04
C PHE A 189 19.05 -27.09 -21.47
N MET A 190 20.39 -27.11 -21.51
CA MET A 190 21.10 -28.34 -21.79
C MET A 190 20.75 -29.47 -20.80
N ASN A 191 20.64 -29.15 -19.52
CA ASN A 191 20.25 -30.10 -18.49
C ASN A 191 18.77 -30.50 -18.60
N LEU A 192 17.86 -29.56 -18.88
CA LEU A 192 16.46 -29.86 -19.19
C LEU A 192 16.33 -30.71 -20.45
N ASP A 193 17.09 -30.42 -21.49
CA ASP A 193 17.12 -31.21 -22.73
C ASP A 193 17.59 -32.64 -22.48
N LYS A 194 18.59 -32.84 -21.64
CA LYS A 194 19.05 -34.16 -21.24
C LYS A 194 18.00 -34.89 -20.41
N LEU A 195 17.43 -34.25 -19.42
CA LEU A 195 16.27 -34.73 -18.65
C LEU A 195 15.12 -35.12 -19.61
N ILE A 196 14.92 -34.33 -20.66
CA ILE A 196 13.89 -34.54 -21.68
C ILE A 196 14.26 -35.64 -22.69
N ARG A 197 15.53 -35.78 -23.13
CA ARG A 197 15.90 -36.74 -24.22
C ARG A 197 16.13 -38.18 -23.76
N THR A 198 16.65 -38.38 -22.57
CA THR A 198 17.16 -39.69 -22.13
C THR A 198 16.09 -40.50 -21.45
N THR A 199 15.05 -39.90 -21.08
CA THR A 199 13.90 -40.57 -20.57
C THR A 199 13.09 -41.10 -21.77
N SER A 200 12.52 -42.27 -21.64
CA SER A 200 11.17 -42.47 -22.16
C SER A 200 10.26 -41.38 -21.50
N LEU A 201 10.62 -40.12 -21.77
CA LEU A 201 10.07 -38.90 -21.16
C LEU A 201 8.56 -38.87 -21.27
N VAL A 202 8.06 -39.45 -22.36
CA VAL A 202 6.64 -39.61 -22.60
C VAL A 202 6.05 -40.62 -21.60
N GLU A 203 6.75 -41.67 -21.20
CA GLU A 203 6.24 -42.61 -20.19
C GLU A 203 6.29 -42.03 -18.80
N LEU A 204 7.33 -41.27 -18.50
CA LEU A 204 7.51 -40.62 -17.23
C LEU A 204 6.58 -39.41 -17.09
N PHE A 205 6.45 -38.58 -18.11
CA PHE A 205 5.47 -37.52 -18.17
C PHE A 205 4.04 -38.05 -18.07
N LEU A 206 3.75 -39.19 -18.71
CA LEU A 206 2.47 -39.85 -18.62
C LEU A 206 2.21 -40.48 -17.25
N ALA A 207 3.20 -41.12 -16.66
CA ALA A 207 3.15 -41.62 -15.29
C ALA A 207 2.93 -40.47 -14.31
N TYR A 208 3.66 -39.39 -14.49
CA TYR A 208 3.53 -38.14 -13.77
C TYR A 208 2.13 -37.53 -13.91
N ALA A 209 1.65 -37.36 -15.13
CA ALA A 209 0.29 -36.86 -15.41
C ALA A 209 -0.79 -37.75 -14.79
N GLN A 210 -0.62 -39.07 -14.85
CA GLN A 210 -1.57 -40.03 -14.25
C GLN A 210 -1.53 -40.03 -12.72
N ILE A 211 -0.36 -39.86 -12.10
CA ILE A 211 -0.23 -39.80 -10.65
C ILE A 211 -0.79 -38.47 -10.14
N GLN A 212 -0.49 -37.36 -10.82
CA GLN A 212 -1.11 -36.08 -10.53
C GLN A 212 -2.62 -36.11 -10.64
N ALA A 213 -3.10 -36.76 -11.70
CA ALA A 213 -4.51 -36.97 -11.90
C ALA A 213 -5.23 -37.67 -10.72
N ARG A 214 -4.53 -38.39 -9.87
CA ARG A 214 -5.12 -39.02 -8.65
C ARG A 214 -5.28 -38.01 -7.49
N ALA A 215 -4.52 -36.91 -7.47
CA ALA A 215 -4.52 -35.91 -6.39
C ALA A 215 -5.51 -34.77 -6.60
N TYR A 216 -6.04 -34.62 -7.80
CA TYR A 216 -6.93 -33.52 -8.18
C TYR A 216 -8.38 -33.96 -8.31
N LYS A 217 -9.30 -33.02 -8.15
CA LYS A 217 -10.74 -33.28 -8.28
C LYS A 217 -11.18 -33.40 -9.75
N THR A 218 -10.37 -32.89 -10.68
CA THR A 218 -10.64 -32.87 -12.12
C THR A 218 -9.56 -33.59 -12.94
N ASN A 219 -9.76 -33.72 -14.25
CA ASN A 219 -8.81 -34.33 -15.20
C ASN A 219 -8.05 -33.26 -16.05
N HIS A 220 -7.97 -32.03 -15.63
CA HIS A 220 -7.17 -30.99 -16.25
C HIS A 220 -5.95 -30.62 -15.38
N ILE A 221 -4.78 -30.38 -15.95
CA ILE A 221 -3.52 -30.02 -15.25
C ILE A 221 -2.88 -28.82 -15.93
N ILE A 222 -2.34 -27.87 -15.15
CA ILE A 222 -1.50 -26.79 -15.68
C ILE A 222 -0.05 -26.93 -15.20
N LEU A 223 0.89 -26.81 -16.13
CA LEU A 223 2.33 -26.82 -15.89
C LEU A 223 2.89 -25.48 -16.33
N THR A 224 3.48 -24.72 -15.40
CA THR A 224 4.14 -23.45 -15.74
C THR A 224 5.59 -23.71 -16.11
N MET A 225 6.05 -23.01 -17.14
CA MET A 225 7.41 -23.09 -17.65
C MET A 225 7.92 -21.65 -17.82
N GLY A 226 8.81 -21.18 -16.93
CA GLY A 226 9.37 -19.85 -17.00
C GLY A 226 9.82 -19.29 -15.66
N ASP A 227 10.61 -18.22 -15.71
CA ASP A 227 11.15 -17.50 -14.57
C ASP A 227 11.71 -16.15 -15.02
N ASP A 228 12.31 -15.39 -14.09
CA ASP A 228 13.06 -14.19 -14.40
C ASP A 228 14.07 -14.44 -15.52
N PHE A 229 14.04 -13.61 -16.57
CA PHE A 229 14.93 -13.67 -17.74
C PHE A 229 14.85 -14.96 -18.59
N HIS A 230 13.91 -15.85 -18.33
CA HIS A 230 13.83 -17.21 -18.92
C HIS A 230 13.79 -17.23 -20.45
N TYR A 231 12.97 -16.36 -21.08
CA TYR A 231 12.73 -16.42 -22.53
C TYR A 231 13.68 -15.54 -23.36
N GLN A 232 14.89 -15.26 -22.91
CA GLN A 232 15.89 -14.54 -23.73
C GLN A 232 16.25 -15.31 -24.99
N GLN A 233 16.21 -16.66 -24.97
CA GLN A 233 16.33 -17.55 -26.11
C GLN A 233 15.06 -18.39 -26.31
N ALA A 234 13.95 -17.74 -26.61
CA ALA A 234 12.61 -18.32 -26.69
C ALA A 234 12.52 -19.50 -27.67
N ASP A 235 13.22 -19.45 -28.80
CA ASP A 235 13.17 -20.49 -29.85
C ASP A 235 13.59 -21.87 -29.30
N MET A 236 14.61 -21.90 -28.44
CA MET A 236 15.07 -23.15 -27.81
C MET A 236 14.03 -23.69 -26.83
N VAL A 237 13.43 -22.84 -26.01
CA VAL A 237 12.39 -23.23 -25.04
C VAL A 237 11.19 -23.79 -25.76
N PHE A 238 10.65 -23.09 -26.73
CA PHE A 238 9.49 -23.53 -27.53
C PHE A 238 9.79 -24.78 -28.33
N GLY A 239 10.99 -24.88 -28.96
CA GLY A 239 11.38 -26.07 -29.72
C GLY A 239 11.40 -27.35 -28.85
N ASN A 240 11.71 -27.24 -27.56
CA ASN A 240 11.69 -28.37 -26.64
C ASN A 240 10.27 -28.71 -26.14
N LEU A 241 9.49 -27.68 -25.81
CA LEU A 241 8.08 -27.84 -25.45
C LEU A 241 7.25 -28.43 -26.59
N ASP A 242 7.48 -28.02 -27.83
CA ASP A 242 6.84 -28.60 -29.02
C ASP A 242 7.09 -30.10 -29.14
N LYS A 243 8.33 -30.52 -28.92
CA LYS A 243 8.71 -31.94 -28.95
C LYS A 243 8.01 -32.73 -27.83
N LEU A 244 8.03 -32.23 -26.60
CA LEU A 244 7.38 -32.83 -25.45
C LEU A 244 5.88 -33.02 -25.71
N ILE A 245 5.19 -31.99 -26.15
CA ILE A 245 3.75 -32.04 -26.49
C ILE A 245 3.50 -33.06 -27.62
N LYS A 246 4.28 -32.95 -28.70
CA LYS A 246 4.13 -33.86 -29.87
C LYS A 246 4.26 -35.32 -29.50
N TYR A 247 5.36 -35.68 -28.82
CA TYR A 247 5.67 -37.08 -28.54
C TYR A 247 4.75 -37.69 -27.47
N THR A 248 4.37 -36.87 -26.46
CA THR A 248 3.39 -37.30 -25.45
C THR A 248 2.04 -37.59 -26.09
N ASN A 249 1.53 -36.70 -26.91
CA ASN A 249 0.24 -36.91 -27.56
C ASN A 249 0.27 -38.04 -28.62
N GLN A 250 1.40 -38.25 -29.32
CA GLN A 250 1.55 -39.39 -30.26
C GLN A 250 1.55 -40.74 -29.55
N ARG A 251 2.16 -40.84 -28.38
CA ARG A 251 2.33 -42.08 -27.65
C ARG A 251 1.13 -42.49 -26.84
N ASN A 252 0.41 -41.53 -26.24
CA ASN A 252 -0.69 -41.81 -25.32
C ASN A 252 -1.85 -40.79 -25.37
N GLY A 253 -2.06 -40.14 -26.48
CA GLY A 253 -3.10 -39.10 -26.65
C GLY A 253 -4.54 -39.56 -26.41
N SER A 254 -4.77 -40.85 -26.31
CA SER A 254 -6.07 -41.43 -25.90
C SER A 254 -6.32 -41.31 -24.37
N VAL A 255 -5.28 -41.13 -23.56
CA VAL A 255 -5.36 -41.08 -22.09
C VAL A 255 -4.96 -39.70 -21.54
N VAL A 256 -3.94 -39.08 -22.14
CA VAL A 256 -3.39 -37.78 -21.73
C VAL A 256 -3.27 -36.89 -22.96
N ASN A 257 -3.83 -35.67 -22.89
CA ASN A 257 -3.70 -34.67 -23.93
C ASN A 257 -2.92 -33.47 -23.40
N VAL A 258 -1.74 -33.17 -23.97
CA VAL A 258 -0.87 -32.07 -23.59
C VAL A 258 -0.99 -30.97 -24.62
N ILE A 259 -1.24 -29.77 -24.15
CA ILE A 259 -1.39 -28.59 -25.01
C ILE A 259 -0.69 -27.38 -24.37
N TYR A 260 -0.31 -26.41 -25.18
CA TYR A 260 -0.06 -25.07 -24.65
C TYR A 260 -1.33 -24.49 -24.05
N SER A 261 -1.21 -23.85 -22.91
CA SER A 261 -2.32 -23.27 -22.18
C SER A 261 -1.93 -21.94 -21.54
N THR A 262 -2.90 -21.23 -20.98
CA THR A 262 -2.74 -19.97 -20.25
C THR A 262 -3.47 -20.06 -18.91
N PRO A 263 -3.15 -19.19 -17.92
CA PRO A 263 -3.85 -19.15 -16.63
C PRO A 263 -5.37 -19.02 -16.79
N LEU A 264 -5.85 -18.18 -17.69
CA LEU A 264 -7.29 -18.03 -17.95
C LEU A 264 -7.90 -19.32 -18.54
N CYS A 265 -7.22 -20.00 -19.46
CA CYS A 265 -7.65 -21.27 -20.03
C CYS A 265 -7.77 -22.35 -18.93
N TYR A 266 -6.82 -22.39 -18.01
CA TYR A 266 -6.86 -23.28 -16.84
C TYR A 266 -8.06 -23.00 -15.94
N LEU A 267 -8.25 -21.72 -15.52
CA LEU A 267 -9.38 -21.35 -14.69
C LEU A 267 -10.72 -21.65 -15.40
N LYS A 268 -10.81 -21.41 -16.70
CA LYS A 268 -11.99 -21.76 -17.49
C LYS A 268 -12.29 -23.25 -17.46
N ALA A 269 -11.26 -24.09 -17.62
CA ALA A 269 -11.42 -25.54 -17.53
C ALA A 269 -11.91 -25.99 -16.15
N LEU A 270 -11.41 -25.38 -15.05
CA LEU A 270 -11.89 -25.64 -13.69
C LEU A 270 -13.34 -25.16 -13.49
N ASN A 271 -13.67 -23.99 -14.02
CA ASN A 271 -15.00 -23.40 -13.91
C ASN A 271 -16.07 -24.26 -14.61
N ASP A 272 -15.77 -24.76 -15.79
CA ASP A 272 -16.70 -25.61 -16.58
C ASP A 272 -17.10 -26.93 -15.89
N LEU A 273 -16.37 -27.34 -14.87
CA LEU A 273 -16.70 -28.52 -14.09
C LEU A 273 -17.77 -28.29 -13.01
N ASN A 274 -18.17 -27.04 -12.79
CA ASN A 274 -19.22 -26.64 -11.83
C ASN A 274 -19.04 -27.25 -10.43
N LEU A 275 -17.80 -27.26 -9.91
CA LEU A 275 -17.47 -27.78 -8.58
C LEU A 275 -17.70 -26.75 -7.49
N GLN A 276 -17.92 -27.24 -6.27
CA GLN A 276 -17.92 -26.37 -5.08
C GLN A 276 -16.51 -26.23 -4.52
N TRP A 277 -16.14 -25.02 -4.09
CA TRP A 277 -14.80 -24.65 -3.63
C TRP A 277 -14.80 -24.19 -2.18
N PRO A 278 -13.73 -24.48 -1.41
CA PRO A 278 -13.58 -23.95 -0.07
C PRO A 278 -13.48 -22.42 -0.10
N THR A 279 -13.77 -21.78 1.04
CA THR A 279 -13.77 -20.33 1.15
C THR A 279 -12.76 -19.83 2.16
N LYS A 280 -12.31 -18.57 2.00
CA LYS A 280 -11.48 -17.82 2.95
C LYS A 280 -12.00 -16.39 3.06
N SER A 281 -11.99 -15.81 4.28
CA SER A 281 -12.49 -14.45 4.54
C SER A 281 -11.49 -13.52 5.22
N ASP A 282 -10.41 -14.04 5.80
CA ASP A 282 -9.27 -13.27 6.32
C ASP A 282 -8.19 -13.06 5.23
N ASP A 283 -7.13 -12.32 5.56
CA ASP A 283 -5.98 -12.14 4.67
C ASP A 283 -4.88 -13.21 4.90
N PHE A 284 -3.71 -13.02 4.27
CA PHE A 284 -2.54 -13.86 4.40
C PHE A 284 -1.38 -13.15 5.12
N PHE A 285 -1.69 -12.25 6.07
CA PHE A 285 -0.71 -11.65 6.94
C PHE A 285 -0.79 -12.21 8.37
N PRO A 286 0.38 -12.30 9.05
CA PRO A 286 1.73 -12.17 8.50
C PRO A 286 2.16 -13.39 7.69
N TYR A 287 3.05 -13.21 6.72
CA TYR A 287 3.70 -14.30 6.00
C TYR A 287 4.93 -14.77 6.77
N ALA A 288 5.09 -16.08 6.91
CA ALA A 288 6.31 -16.72 7.37
C ALA A 288 6.74 -17.79 6.39
N SER A 289 8.00 -17.75 5.94
CA SER A 289 8.57 -18.77 5.05
C SER A 289 8.98 -20.02 5.80
N ASP A 290 9.33 -19.86 7.08
CA ASP A 290 9.78 -20.91 7.99
C ASP A 290 9.56 -20.47 9.47
N PRO A 291 9.79 -21.34 10.48
CA PRO A 291 9.45 -21.04 11.89
C PRO A 291 10.07 -19.77 12.47
N HIS A 292 11.21 -19.32 11.99
CA HIS A 292 11.93 -18.15 12.50
C HIS A 292 12.00 -16.98 11.51
N SER A 293 11.32 -17.07 10.37
CA SER A 293 11.36 -16.07 9.30
C SER A 293 9.96 -15.49 9.05
N TYR A 294 9.52 -14.61 9.97
CA TYR A 294 8.35 -13.76 9.74
C TYR A 294 8.75 -12.53 8.93
N TRP A 295 8.16 -12.40 7.77
CA TRP A 295 8.36 -11.29 6.84
C TRP A 295 7.53 -10.08 7.28
N THR A 296 7.83 -9.56 8.46
CA THR A 296 7.11 -8.43 9.07
C THR A 296 7.99 -7.20 9.27
N GLY A 297 9.29 -7.34 9.01
CA GLY A 297 10.25 -6.25 9.05
C GLY A 297 10.01 -5.22 7.94
N TYR A 298 9.73 -5.69 6.74
CA TYR A 298 9.55 -4.82 5.58
C TYR A 298 8.34 -3.87 5.72
N PHE A 299 7.40 -4.13 6.60
CA PHE A 299 6.33 -3.17 6.90
C PHE A 299 6.89 -1.81 7.35
N SER A 300 8.09 -1.80 7.93
CA SER A 300 8.76 -0.59 8.44
C SER A 300 10.13 -0.30 7.80
N SER A 301 10.65 -1.16 6.94
CA SER A 301 11.94 -0.94 6.28
C SER A 301 11.89 0.28 5.38
N ARG A 302 12.96 1.10 5.36
CA ARG A 302 13.07 2.37 4.62
C ARG A 302 11.89 3.32 4.81
N PRO A 303 11.62 3.75 6.03
CA PRO A 303 10.41 4.53 6.35
C PRO A 303 10.33 5.87 5.62
N THR A 304 11.45 6.42 5.15
CA THR A 304 11.47 7.65 4.34
C THR A 304 10.92 7.41 2.94
N VAL A 305 11.23 6.27 2.32
CA VAL A 305 10.68 5.88 1.00
C VAL A 305 9.16 5.73 1.09
N LYS A 306 8.67 5.07 2.15
CA LYS A 306 7.23 4.90 2.42
C LYS A 306 6.48 6.23 2.58
N TYR A 307 7.10 7.19 3.26
CA TYR A 307 6.54 8.55 3.38
C TYR A 307 6.58 9.29 2.03
N PHE A 308 7.68 9.16 1.29
CA PHE A 308 7.86 9.85 0.01
C PHE A 308 6.85 9.37 -1.05
N GLU A 309 6.47 8.10 -1.02
CA GLU A 309 5.38 7.55 -1.85
C GLU A 309 4.06 8.28 -1.56
N ARG A 310 3.70 8.52 -0.28
CA ARG A 310 2.49 9.26 0.10
C ARG A 310 2.49 10.69 -0.43
N GLU A 311 3.61 11.39 -0.28
CA GLU A 311 3.76 12.76 -0.81
C GLU A 311 3.65 12.78 -2.34
N GLY A 312 4.24 11.79 -3.01
CA GLY A 312 4.10 11.62 -4.46
C GLY A 312 2.66 11.42 -4.89
N ASN A 313 1.91 10.55 -4.21
CA ASN A 313 0.49 10.33 -4.50
C ASN A 313 -0.33 11.61 -4.31
N ASN A 314 -0.13 12.34 -3.19
CA ASN A 314 -0.82 13.60 -2.93
C ASN A 314 -0.64 14.59 -4.08
N MET A 315 0.59 14.77 -4.51
CA MET A 315 0.92 15.72 -5.57
C MET A 315 0.41 15.26 -6.95
N LEU A 316 0.41 13.95 -7.22
CA LEU A 316 -0.16 13.39 -8.45
C LEU A 316 -1.68 13.65 -8.51
N GLN A 317 -2.41 13.38 -7.42
CA GLN A 317 -3.87 13.58 -7.39
C GLN A 317 -4.23 15.06 -7.55
N ALA A 318 -3.53 15.98 -6.86
CA ALA A 318 -3.72 17.41 -7.01
C ALA A 318 -3.46 17.86 -8.47
N SER A 319 -2.39 17.37 -9.10
CA SER A 319 -2.06 17.68 -10.50
C SER A 319 -3.14 17.22 -11.47
N LYS A 320 -3.65 16.00 -11.33
CA LYS A 320 -4.74 15.45 -12.13
C LYS A 320 -6.02 16.29 -12.04
N GLN A 321 -6.44 16.61 -10.81
CA GLN A 321 -7.62 17.42 -10.54
C GLN A 321 -7.50 18.81 -11.16
N LEU A 322 -6.37 19.50 -10.94
CA LEU A 322 -6.12 20.84 -11.46
C LEU A 322 -6.10 20.87 -12.99
N VAL A 323 -5.51 19.87 -13.66
CA VAL A 323 -5.54 19.75 -15.11
C VAL A 323 -6.98 19.66 -15.64
N VAL A 324 -7.83 18.86 -15.00
CA VAL A 324 -9.25 18.72 -15.37
C VAL A 324 -10.00 20.03 -15.15
N LEU A 325 -9.89 20.60 -13.96
CA LEU A 325 -10.65 21.79 -13.56
C LEU A 325 -10.29 23.02 -14.40
N THR A 326 -9.03 23.16 -14.78
CA THR A 326 -8.55 24.31 -15.57
C THR A 326 -8.53 24.05 -17.07
N ASN A 327 -8.86 22.84 -17.51
CA ASN A 327 -8.70 22.43 -18.90
C ASN A 327 -7.29 22.81 -19.45
N LEU A 328 -6.27 22.50 -18.66
CA LEU A 328 -4.87 22.74 -19.05
C LEU A 328 -4.52 21.83 -20.24
N LYS A 329 -3.70 22.32 -21.18
CA LYS A 329 -3.18 21.55 -22.33
C LYS A 329 -1.66 21.50 -22.24
N ASN A 330 -1.03 20.59 -23.01
CA ASN A 330 0.43 20.40 -23.06
C ASN A 330 1.08 19.99 -21.73
N TYR A 331 0.44 19.05 -21.03
CA TYR A 331 0.94 18.48 -19.76
C TYR A 331 1.22 16.97 -19.86
N ASP A 332 0.82 16.33 -20.97
CA ASP A 332 0.66 14.87 -21.06
C ASP A 332 1.94 14.13 -20.66
N LYS A 333 3.09 14.47 -21.24
CA LYS A 333 4.35 13.78 -20.93
C LYS A 333 4.75 13.85 -19.45
N SER A 334 4.65 15.04 -18.82
CA SER A 334 5.02 15.20 -17.42
C SER A 334 4.08 14.42 -16.49
N LEU A 335 2.78 14.42 -16.80
CA LEU A 335 1.80 13.68 -16.02
C LEU A 335 1.90 12.16 -16.25
N GLU A 336 2.23 11.73 -17.46
CA GLU A 336 2.52 10.33 -17.78
C GLU A 336 3.73 9.81 -17.01
N HIS A 337 4.86 10.52 -17.07
CA HIS A 337 6.06 10.16 -16.31
C HIS A 337 5.79 10.10 -14.80
N PHE A 338 4.94 11.00 -14.29
CA PHE A 338 4.61 10.97 -12.87
C PHE A 338 3.74 9.75 -12.49
N ARG A 339 2.79 9.36 -13.35
CA ARG A 339 2.03 8.11 -13.16
C ARG A 339 2.95 6.87 -13.20
N GLU A 340 3.92 6.87 -14.11
CA GLU A 340 4.91 5.80 -14.27
C GLU A 340 5.81 5.71 -13.03
N ALA A 341 6.34 6.85 -12.55
CA ALA A 341 7.13 6.91 -11.31
C ALA A 341 6.34 6.40 -10.10
N MET A 342 5.09 6.83 -9.95
CA MET A 342 4.22 6.33 -8.88
C MET A 342 3.88 4.84 -9.04
N GLY A 343 3.77 4.36 -10.28
CA GLY A 343 3.61 2.93 -10.58
C GLY A 343 4.82 2.10 -10.15
N VAL A 344 6.04 2.59 -10.39
CA VAL A 344 7.28 1.97 -9.90
C VAL A 344 7.32 1.94 -8.38
N MET A 345 6.90 3.02 -7.70
CA MET A 345 6.88 3.08 -6.23
C MET A 345 5.94 2.04 -5.59
N GLN A 346 4.96 1.51 -6.31
CA GLN A 346 4.09 0.45 -5.80
C GLN A 346 4.72 -0.95 -5.87
N HIS A 347 5.84 -1.11 -6.59
CA HIS A 347 6.55 -2.39 -6.70
C HIS A 347 6.87 -2.99 -5.33
N HIS A 348 6.81 -4.33 -5.23
CA HIS A 348 6.99 -5.05 -3.96
C HIS A 348 8.43 -5.00 -3.41
N ASP A 349 9.42 -4.50 -4.17
CA ASP A 349 10.75 -4.17 -3.68
C ASP A 349 11.02 -2.65 -3.60
N ALA A 350 10.05 -1.78 -3.93
CA ALA A 350 10.19 -0.33 -3.79
C ALA A 350 9.59 0.16 -2.46
N VAL A 351 8.25 0.28 -2.37
CA VAL A 351 7.59 0.75 -1.13
C VAL A 351 7.78 -0.20 0.05
N SER A 352 8.06 -1.46 -0.19
CA SER A 352 8.43 -2.44 0.84
C SER A 352 9.77 -2.10 1.52
N GLY A 353 10.71 -1.50 0.80
CA GLY A 353 12.05 -1.17 1.30
C GLY A 353 13.01 -2.37 1.30
N THR A 354 12.80 -3.30 0.40
CA THR A 354 13.54 -4.57 0.28
C THR A 354 14.53 -4.58 -0.88
N GLU A 355 14.75 -3.43 -1.48
CA GLU A 355 15.74 -3.17 -2.53
C GLU A 355 17.12 -2.78 -1.94
N LYS A 356 18.16 -2.86 -2.78
CA LYS A 356 19.50 -2.34 -2.45
C LYS A 356 19.48 -0.81 -2.32
N GLN A 357 20.42 -0.27 -1.52
CA GLN A 357 20.46 1.16 -1.24
C GLN A 357 20.57 2.03 -2.50
N PHE A 358 21.36 1.60 -3.49
CA PHE A 358 21.46 2.40 -4.72
C PHE A 358 20.19 2.38 -5.56
N VAL A 359 19.40 1.29 -5.48
CA VAL A 359 18.07 1.18 -6.14
C VAL A 359 17.05 2.08 -5.42
N ALA A 360 17.04 2.10 -4.07
CA ALA A 360 16.21 3.02 -3.27
C ALA A 360 16.50 4.48 -3.61
N ASN A 361 17.78 4.82 -3.81
CA ASN A 361 18.20 6.15 -4.23
C ASN A 361 17.67 6.50 -5.62
N ASP A 362 17.68 5.55 -6.56
CA ASP A 362 17.18 5.76 -7.92
C ASP A 362 15.65 5.90 -7.93
N TYR A 363 14.91 5.07 -7.20
CA TYR A 363 13.45 5.23 -7.04
C TYR A 363 13.10 6.61 -6.47
N SER A 364 13.81 7.05 -5.44
CA SER A 364 13.61 8.37 -4.85
C SER A 364 13.94 9.51 -5.82
N ARG A 365 14.98 9.35 -6.65
CA ARG A 365 15.35 10.32 -7.71
C ARG A 365 14.26 10.43 -8.77
N ILE A 366 13.77 9.31 -9.30
CA ILE A 366 12.72 9.28 -10.33
C ILE A 366 11.44 9.95 -9.80
N LEU A 367 11.06 9.65 -8.58
CA LEU A 367 9.87 10.26 -7.96
C LEU A 367 10.06 11.76 -7.74
N TYR A 368 11.22 12.19 -7.21
CA TYR A 368 11.53 13.59 -6.97
C TYR A 368 11.49 14.41 -8.26
N GLU A 369 12.13 13.95 -9.33
CA GLU A 369 12.13 14.60 -10.65
C GLU A 369 10.70 14.73 -11.20
N SER A 370 9.88 13.71 -11.03
CA SER A 370 8.47 13.73 -11.45
C SER A 370 7.64 14.73 -10.64
N MET A 371 7.88 14.84 -9.32
CA MET A 371 7.23 15.84 -8.47
C MET A 371 7.66 17.27 -8.82
N ASP A 372 8.93 17.51 -9.16
CA ASP A 372 9.40 18.82 -9.59
C ASP A 372 8.73 19.27 -10.89
N HIS A 373 8.63 18.37 -11.88
CA HIS A 373 7.87 18.62 -13.11
C HIS A 373 6.39 18.86 -12.86
N ALA A 374 5.79 18.17 -11.89
CA ALA A 374 4.39 18.39 -11.51
C ALA A 374 4.18 19.77 -10.90
N GLY A 375 5.18 20.35 -10.21
CA GLY A 375 5.16 21.74 -9.74
C GLY A 375 4.94 22.75 -10.85
N GLU A 376 5.43 22.49 -12.08
CA GLU A 376 5.16 23.31 -13.25
C GLU A 376 3.71 23.20 -13.73
N ILE A 377 3.15 21.97 -13.72
CA ILE A 377 1.73 21.72 -14.07
C ILE A 377 0.84 22.52 -13.12
N ILE A 378 1.10 22.41 -11.80
CA ILE A 378 0.37 23.09 -10.74
C ILE A 378 0.45 24.62 -10.95
N SER A 379 1.66 25.16 -11.19
CA SER A 379 1.86 26.60 -11.43
C SER A 379 1.03 27.12 -12.61
N LYS A 380 1.08 26.41 -13.75
CA LYS A 380 0.33 26.76 -14.96
C LYS A 380 -1.19 26.66 -14.73
N ALA A 381 -1.64 25.62 -14.06
CA ALA A 381 -3.05 25.42 -13.77
C ALA A 381 -3.61 26.53 -12.89
N ILE A 382 -2.90 26.91 -11.83
CA ILE A 382 -3.31 27.97 -10.91
C ILE A 382 -3.26 29.34 -11.60
N GLY A 383 -2.20 29.63 -12.36
CA GLY A 383 -2.13 30.86 -13.16
C GLY A 383 -3.34 31.03 -14.08
N LYS A 384 -3.71 29.96 -14.78
CA LYS A 384 -4.89 29.94 -15.64
C LYS A 384 -6.20 30.13 -14.84
N TRP A 385 -6.33 29.42 -13.73
CA TRP A 385 -7.54 29.52 -12.89
C TRP A 385 -7.72 30.90 -12.25
N SER A 386 -6.60 31.59 -11.96
CA SER A 386 -6.61 32.94 -11.41
C SER A 386 -6.94 34.04 -12.44
N GLY A 387 -7.27 33.69 -13.67
CA GLY A 387 -7.61 34.62 -14.74
C GLY A 387 -6.42 35.48 -15.23
N MET A 388 -5.19 35.04 -15.00
CA MET A 388 -3.99 35.72 -15.51
C MET A 388 -3.89 35.59 -17.04
N GLU A 389 -3.60 36.69 -17.73
CA GLU A 389 -3.32 36.64 -19.17
C GLU A 389 -2.12 35.74 -19.46
N SER A 390 -2.11 35.09 -20.63
CA SER A 390 -1.10 34.09 -21.01
C SER A 390 0.34 34.59 -20.90
N SER A 391 0.61 35.89 -21.10
CA SER A 391 1.92 36.53 -20.95
C SER A 391 2.36 36.67 -19.50
N THR A 392 1.42 36.92 -18.60
CA THR A 392 1.67 37.07 -17.14
C THR A 392 1.67 35.68 -16.47
N ALA A 393 0.82 34.76 -16.92
CA ALA A 393 0.77 33.37 -16.45
C ALA A 393 2.08 32.62 -16.75
N ALA A 394 2.78 32.95 -17.83
CA ALA A 394 4.07 32.35 -18.19
C ALA A 394 5.21 32.76 -17.22
N SER A 395 5.10 33.92 -16.57
CA SER A 395 6.05 34.39 -15.56
C SER A 395 5.66 34.06 -14.12
N PHE A 396 4.41 33.61 -13.90
CA PHE A 396 3.89 33.22 -12.58
C PHE A 396 4.45 31.86 -12.16
N LYS A 397 5.23 31.83 -11.09
CA LYS A 397 5.82 30.60 -10.59
C LYS A 397 5.39 30.35 -9.16
N ILE A 398 4.80 29.19 -8.94
CA ILE A 398 4.55 28.64 -7.60
C ILE A 398 5.72 27.72 -7.24
N PHE A 399 6.23 27.88 -6.03
CA PHE A 399 7.27 27.03 -5.48
C PHE A 399 6.62 25.99 -4.56
N THR A 400 6.76 24.73 -4.90
CA THR A 400 6.40 23.62 -4.01
C THR A 400 7.54 23.35 -3.06
N CYS A 401 7.27 23.44 -1.74
CA CYS A 401 8.29 23.18 -0.72
C CYS A 401 8.26 21.70 -0.33
N LEU A 402 8.99 20.85 -1.04
CA LEU A 402 9.05 19.40 -0.82
C LEU A 402 9.77 18.97 0.47
N GLN A 403 10.32 19.95 1.25
CA GLN A 403 11.08 19.69 2.48
C GLN A 403 10.38 20.22 3.73
N LEU A 404 9.06 20.39 3.71
CA LEU A 404 8.28 20.81 4.89
C LEU A 404 8.36 19.83 6.04
N ASN A 405 8.56 18.54 5.74
CA ASN A 405 8.79 17.49 6.73
C ASN A 405 10.05 17.69 7.59
N ILE A 406 11.01 18.51 7.13
CA ILE A 406 12.19 18.94 7.91
C ILE A 406 12.16 20.44 8.20
N SER A 407 10.99 21.08 8.14
CA SER A 407 10.77 22.51 8.36
C SER A 407 11.70 23.38 7.53
N SER A 408 11.77 23.13 6.22
CA SER A 408 12.62 23.84 5.26
C SER A 408 11.82 24.26 4.04
N CYS A 409 11.90 25.55 3.69
CA CYS A 409 11.36 26.12 2.45
C CYS A 409 12.17 27.35 2.05
N ALA A 410 13.09 27.20 1.11
CA ALA A 410 14.01 28.25 0.70
C ALA A 410 13.33 29.55 0.25
N PHE A 411 12.09 29.49 -0.25
CA PHE A 411 11.32 30.65 -0.68
C PHE A 411 10.81 31.47 0.50
N SER A 412 10.11 30.87 1.47
CA SER A 412 9.58 31.55 2.64
C SER A 412 10.69 32.09 3.58
N GLU A 413 11.84 31.38 3.58
CA GLU A 413 13.00 31.80 4.38
C GLU A 413 13.70 33.08 3.89
N LYS A 414 13.68 33.31 2.56
CA LYS A 414 14.36 34.43 1.92
C LYS A 414 13.47 35.65 1.69
N SER A 415 12.16 35.51 1.86
CA SER A 415 11.17 36.53 1.52
C SER A 415 10.55 37.14 2.75
N ASP A 416 10.63 38.49 2.86
CA ASP A 416 9.96 39.23 3.94
C ASP A 416 8.42 39.29 3.72
N THR A 417 7.98 39.17 2.46
CA THR A 417 6.56 39.09 2.09
C THR A 417 6.40 38.05 1.01
N PHE A 418 5.44 37.16 1.20
CA PHE A 418 5.13 36.07 0.24
C PHE A 418 3.66 35.65 0.35
N MET A 419 3.21 34.87 -0.63
CA MET A 419 1.88 34.32 -0.66
C MET A 419 1.94 32.80 -0.41
N ALA A 420 1.19 32.33 0.56
CA ALA A 420 0.92 30.92 0.77
C ALA A 420 -0.45 30.56 0.16
N VAL A 421 -0.48 29.44 -0.49
CA VAL A 421 -1.61 29.04 -1.31
C VAL A 421 -2.01 27.62 -0.89
N VAL A 422 -3.26 27.40 -0.48
CA VAL A 422 -3.75 26.15 0.10
C VAL A 422 -4.86 25.57 -0.80
N TYR A 423 -4.65 24.38 -1.35
CA TYR A 423 -5.62 23.64 -2.16
C TYR A 423 -6.30 22.54 -1.35
N ASN A 424 -7.60 22.42 -1.47
CA ASN A 424 -8.40 21.35 -0.89
C ASN A 424 -8.81 20.35 -1.98
N PRO A 425 -8.20 19.17 -2.07
CA PRO A 425 -8.53 18.16 -3.06
C PRO A 425 -9.78 17.36 -2.72
N LEU A 426 -10.39 17.59 -1.54
CA LEU A 426 -11.57 16.87 -1.09
C LEU A 426 -12.86 17.47 -1.63
N SER A 427 -13.90 16.66 -1.68
CA SER A 427 -15.23 17.02 -2.21
C SER A 427 -16.12 17.80 -1.21
N ARG A 428 -15.54 18.29 -0.11
CA ARG A 428 -16.22 19.04 0.96
C ARG A 428 -15.35 20.18 1.46
N PRO A 429 -15.91 21.21 2.11
CA PRO A 429 -15.11 22.25 2.76
C PRO A 429 -14.23 21.67 3.86
N VAL A 430 -13.00 22.15 3.96
CA VAL A 430 -12.02 21.69 4.94
C VAL A 430 -11.37 22.88 5.64
N SER A 431 -11.19 22.75 6.95
CA SER A 431 -10.31 23.63 7.73
C SER A 431 -9.07 22.86 8.18
N THR A 432 -7.90 23.51 8.15
CA THR A 432 -6.64 22.89 8.56
C THR A 432 -5.66 23.92 9.08
N TYR A 433 -4.63 23.47 9.81
CA TYR A 433 -3.56 24.34 10.31
C TYR A 433 -2.38 24.34 9.34
N ILE A 434 -1.93 25.52 8.97
CA ILE A 434 -0.81 25.77 8.07
C ILE A 434 0.42 26.11 8.91
N ARG A 435 1.53 25.48 8.56
CA ARG A 435 2.85 25.70 9.21
C ARG A 435 3.86 26.08 8.13
N VAL A 436 4.46 27.26 8.25
CA VAL A 436 5.41 27.77 7.25
C VAL A 436 6.73 28.09 7.95
N PRO A 437 7.84 27.44 7.56
CA PRO A 437 9.17 27.73 8.12
C PRO A 437 9.63 29.12 7.72
N VAL A 438 10.15 29.88 8.69
CA VAL A 438 10.58 31.29 8.53
C VAL A 438 11.81 31.63 9.40
N GLN A 439 12.52 32.71 9.03
CA GLN A 439 13.64 33.22 9.82
C GLN A 439 13.23 34.30 10.82
N GLY A 440 12.09 34.95 10.62
CA GLY A 440 11.64 36.08 11.41
C GLY A 440 10.91 35.67 12.69
N ASN A 441 10.70 36.64 13.57
CA ASN A 441 10.10 36.49 14.89
C ASN A 441 8.68 37.09 15.00
N SER A 442 8.21 37.75 13.95
CA SER A 442 6.89 38.40 13.93
C SER A 442 6.34 38.48 12.51
N TYR A 443 5.12 37.99 12.31
CA TYR A 443 4.45 37.97 11.01
C TYR A 443 2.97 38.33 11.14
N VAL A 444 2.41 38.84 10.05
CA VAL A 444 0.97 38.99 9.85
C VAL A 444 0.53 38.10 8.67
N VAL A 445 -0.61 37.51 8.83
CA VAL A 445 -1.26 36.71 7.78
C VAL A 445 -2.60 37.37 7.44
N ARG A 446 -2.89 37.52 6.16
CA ARG A 446 -4.16 38.03 5.65
C ARG A 446 -4.69 37.11 4.57
N SER A 447 -5.91 36.66 4.71
CA SER A 447 -6.61 35.97 3.63
C SER A 447 -6.86 36.95 2.47
N LEU A 448 -6.51 36.55 1.26
CA LEU A 448 -6.70 37.35 0.06
C LEU A 448 -8.12 37.22 -0.51
N THR A 449 -8.86 36.22 -0.06
CA THR A 449 -10.24 35.94 -0.53
C THR A 449 -11.28 36.84 0.14
N ASP A 450 -11.25 36.93 1.47
CA ASP A 450 -12.24 37.66 2.29
C ASP A 450 -11.62 38.80 3.10
N GLY A 451 -10.30 38.98 3.03
CA GLY A 451 -9.57 40.03 3.73
C GLY A 451 -9.38 39.81 5.23
N VAL A 452 -9.83 38.64 5.76
CA VAL A 452 -9.74 38.30 7.19
C VAL A 452 -8.30 38.07 7.60
N TYR A 453 -7.99 38.47 8.83
CA TYR A 453 -6.69 38.25 9.49
C TYR A 453 -6.86 37.05 10.47
N PRO A 454 -6.42 35.82 10.13
CA PRO A 454 -6.48 34.73 11.08
C PRO A 454 -5.54 34.96 12.26
N THR A 455 -5.86 34.36 13.41
CA THR A 455 -4.95 34.34 14.55
C THR A 455 -3.65 33.63 14.16
N VAL A 456 -2.52 34.30 14.40
CA VAL A 456 -1.17 33.81 14.07
C VAL A 456 -0.42 33.51 15.35
N GLN A 457 0.32 32.41 15.35
CA GLN A 457 1.27 32.04 16.39
C GLN A 457 2.62 31.73 15.75
N ILE A 458 3.71 32.17 16.37
CA ILE A 458 5.08 31.88 15.96
C ILE A 458 5.65 30.87 16.96
N VAL A 459 6.00 29.69 16.49
CA VAL A 459 6.58 28.63 17.32
C VAL A 459 7.99 28.29 16.87
N PRO A 460 8.92 27.96 17.78
CA PRO A 460 10.27 27.59 17.40
C PRO A 460 10.28 26.19 16.74
N ILE A 461 11.10 26.04 15.71
CA ILE A 461 11.39 24.71 15.12
C ILE A 461 12.11 23.86 16.18
N PRO A 462 11.69 22.60 16.41
CA PRO A 462 12.31 21.72 17.40
C PRO A 462 13.81 21.56 17.18
N GLU A 463 14.58 21.52 18.24
CA GLU A 463 16.05 21.47 18.21
C GLU A 463 16.55 20.23 17.43
N GLY A 464 15.91 19.06 17.60
CA GLY A 464 16.22 17.85 16.86
C GLY A 464 16.05 18.02 15.35
N VAL A 465 15.02 18.77 14.90
CA VAL A 465 14.79 19.06 13.48
C VAL A 465 15.85 20.00 12.93
N GLN A 466 16.25 21.02 13.70
CA GLN A 466 17.31 21.94 13.27
C GLN A 466 18.67 21.23 13.11
N LYS A 467 18.90 20.15 13.86
CA LYS A 467 20.15 19.37 13.85
C LYS A 467 20.16 18.21 12.84
N ILE A 468 19.13 18.03 12.04
CA ILE A 468 19.09 16.95 11.03
C ILE A 468 20.30 17.08 10.09
N PRO A 469 21.13 16.03 9.93
CA PRO A 469 22.27 16.05 9.02
C PRO A 469 21.85 16.43 7.60
N GLY A 470 22.57 17.38 6.97
CA GLY A 470 22.26 17.83 5.62
C GLY A 470 21.10 18.84 5.48
N ARG A 471 20.39 19.19 6.54
CA ARG A 471 19.41 20.28 6.53
C ARG A 471 20.11 21.62 6.23
N LYS A 472 19.74 22.24 5.09
CA LYS A 472 20.34 23.51 4.63
C LYS A 472 19.44 24.73 4.86
N SER A 473 18.48 24.64 5.78
CA SER A 473 17.53 25.69 6.09
C SER A 473 18.06 26.61 7.18
N ASN A 474 17.80 27.90 7.04
CA ASN A 474 18.06 28.93 8.06
C ASN A 474 16.80 29.24 8.89
N ALA A 475 15.68 28.59 8.62
CA ALA A 475 14.49 28.78 9.42
C ALA A 475 14.71 28.28 10.85
N THR A 476 14.34 29.09 11.80
CA THR A 476 14.35 28.82 13.25
C THR A 476 12.96 28.73 13.85
N ASN A 477 11.97 29.27 13.15
CA ASN A 477 10.58 29.35 13.58
C ASN A 477 9.62 28.89 12.48
N GLU A 478 8.37 28.61 12.88
CA GLU A 478 7.25 28.41 11.99
C GLU A 478 6.12 29.40 12.30
N VAL A 479 5.56 29.99 11.25
CA VAL A 479 4.30 30.70 11.30
C VAL A 479 3.18 29.69 11.28
N VAL A 480 2.33 29.70 12.30
CA VAL A 480 1.18 28.79 12.43
C VAL A 480 -0.12 29.58 12.43
N PHE A 481 -1.06 29.19 11.58
CA PHE A 481 -2.41 29.78 11.51
C PHE A 481 -3.42 28.75 10.99
N ARG A 482 -4.71 29.02 11.22
CA ARG A 482 -5.79 28.18 10.70
C ARG A 482 -6.30 28.71 9.36
N ALA A 483 -6.27 27.87 8.33
CA ALA A 483 -6.98 28.09 7.08
C ALA A 483 -8.38 27.47 7.23
N SER A 484 -9.42 28.31 7.23
CA SER A 484 -10.80 27.89 7.50
C SER A 484 -11.61 27.77 6.21
N ASP A 485 -12.49 26.76 6.16
CA ASP A 485 -13.52 26.58 5.14
C ASP A 485 -13.01 26.63 3.70
N ILE A 486 -11.86 26.01 3.46
CA ILE A 486 -11.29 25.88 2.11
C ILE A 486 -12.31 25.11 1.26
N PRO A 487 -12.81 25.71 0.14
CA PRO A 487 -13.90 25.13 -0.62
C PRO A 487 -13.54 23.78 -1.26
N PRO A 488 -14.54 22.94 -1.62
CA PRO A 488 -14.31 21.62 -2.19
C PRO A 488 -13.69 21.72 -3.59
N LEU A 489 -12.66 20.92 -3.84
CA LEU A 489 -11.78 20.98 -5.04
C LEU A 489 -11.36 22.43 -5.33
N GLY A 490 -11.07 23.19 -4.29
CA GLY A 490 -10.84 24.63 -4.36
C GLY A 490 -9.67 25.08 -3.51
N MET A 491 -9.49 26.38 -3.44
CA MET A 491 -8.26 26.96 -2.91
C MET A 491 -8.49 28.26 -2.16
N LEU A 492 -7.60 28.57 -1.20
CA LEU A 492 -7.48 29.89 -0.55
C LEU A 492 -6.04 30.39 -0.60
N ALA A 493 -5.87 31.73 -0.70
CA ALA A 493 -4.56 32.36 -0.65
C ALA A 493 -4.40 33.28 0.57
N TYR A 494 -3.21 33.27 1.13
CA TYR A 494 -2.85 34.06 2.29
C TYR A 494 -1.59 34.86 1.99
N ALA A 495 -1.67 36.20 2.12
CA ALA A 495 -0.48 37.04 2.14
C ALA A 495 0.15 36.95 3.54
N ILE A 496 1.43 36.64 3.58
CA ILE A 496 2.23 36.53 4.79
C ILE A 496 3.33 37.60 4.72
N ALA A 497 3.37 38.48 5.70
CA ALA A 497 4.36 39.56 5.73
C ALA A 497 5.03 39.63 7.09
N LYS A 498 6.35 39.80 7.09
CA LYS A 498 7.16 40.02 8.27
C LYS A 498 6.89 41.41 8.85
N LYS A 499 6.73 41.48 10.16
CA LYS A 499 6.59 42.76 10.87
C LYS A 499 7.92 43.23 11.43
N ILE A 500 8.10 44.56 11.49
CA ILE A 500 9.30 45.19 12.05
C ILE A 500 9.22 45.31 13.60
N GLN A 501 8.16 44.79 14.24
CA GLN A 501 7.90 44.89 15.67
C GLN A 501 8.43 43.71 16.50
N GLU A 502 8.50 43.95 17.83
CA GLU A 502 9.07 43.07 18.86
C GLU A 502 8.77 41.58 18.73
N ASN A 503 9.70 40.77 19.25
CA ASN A 503 9.65 39.32 19.32
C ASN A 503 8.30 38.78 19.83
N VAL A 504 7.56 38.11 18.99
CA VAL A 504 6.29 37.42 19.34
C VAL A 504 6.46 35.89 19.28
N VAL A 505 7.73 35.41 19.29
CA VAL A 505 7.99 33.96 19.37
C VAL A 505 7.57 33.47 20.75
N GLU A 506 6.75 32.41 20.76
CA GLU A 506 6.33 31.78 22.01
C GLU A 506 7.57 31.35 22.83
N GLN A 507 7.63 31.80 24.09
CA GLN A 507 8.68 31.40 25.00
C GLN A 507 8.26 30.16 25.79
N PRO A 508 9.22 29.28 26.17
CA PRO A 508 8.91 28.13 26.98
C PRO A 508 8.31 28.57 28.32
N GLN A 509 7.20 27.96 28.70
CA GLN A 509 6.50 28.25 29.94
C GLN A 509 6.89 27.28 31.05
N SER A 510 6.86 27.73 32.30
CA SER A 510 7.07 26.90 33.51
C SER A 510 5.85 25.97 33.79
N ALA A 511 5.21 25.47 32.75
CA ALA A 511 4.09 24.53 32.85
C ALA A 511 4.59 23.10 32.83
N SER A 512 3.89 22.19 33.49
CA SER A 512 4.18 20.75 33.51
C SER A 512 3.32 19.95 32.56
N PHE A 513 2.36 20.56 31.87
CA PHE A 513 1.41 19.90 30.97
C PHE A 513 0.89 20.86 29.89
N ILE A 514 0.39 20.29 28.79
CA ILE A 514 -0.47 20.94 27.82
C ILE A 514 -1.89 20.37 27.94
N SER A 515 -2.93 21.18 27.70
CA SER A 515 -4.31 20.75 27.89
C SER A 515 -5.30 21.53 27.04
N ASN A 516 -6.40 20.87 26.71
CA ASN A 516 -7.62 21.47 26.16
C ASN A 516 -8.85 20.89 26.87
N GLU A 517 -10.04 21.11 26.33
CA GLU A 517 -11.29 20.57 26.90
C GLU A 517 -11.35 19.03 26.92
N LEU A 518 -10.60 18.36 26.03
CA LEU A 518 -10.62 16.92 25.83
C LEU A 518 -9.50 16.21 26.55
N TYR A 519 -8.29 16.79 26.62
CA TYR A 519 -7.06 16.15 27.03
C TYR A 519 -6.26 16.95 28.05
N ASN A 520 -5.53 16.20 28.88
CA ASN A 520 -4.41 16.70 29.66
C ASN A 520 -3.19 15.81 29.35
N ILE A 521 -2.06 16.40 28.94
CA ILE A 521 -0.86 15.69 28.50
C ILE A 521 0.35 16.19 29.30
N SER A 522 1.04 15.27 29.95
CA SER A 522 2.22 15.54 30.78
C SER A 522 3.32 14.51 30.58
N VAL A 523 4.54 14.84 31.01
CA VAL A 523 5.67 13.91 31.06
C VAL A 523 5.81 13.40 32.50
N ASN A 524 5.90 12.08 32.66
CA ASN A 524 6.12 11.46 33.98
C ASN A 524 7.62 11.46 34.35
N THR A 525 7.94 10.98 35.54
CA THR A 525 9.33 10.93 36.06
C THR A 525 10.26 10.00 35.28
N ASN A 526 9.70 9.03 34.56
CA ASN A 526 10.47 8.10 33.72
C ASN A 526 10.71 8.64 32.32
N GLY A 527 10.15 9.82 31.99
CA GLY A 527 10.23 10.41 30.63
C GLY A 527 9.14 9.91 29.68
N ASP A 528 8.13 9.15 30.15
CA ASP A 528 7.01 8.74 29.30
C ASP A 528 5.95 9.84 29.26
N LEU A 529 5.24 9.95 28.13
CA LEU A 529 4.10 10.84 27.99
C LEU A 529 2.82 10.18 28.53
N THR A 530 2.10 10.90 29.36
CA THR A 530 0.78 10.47 29.86
C THR A 530 -0.30 11.36 29.24
N VAL A 531 -1.27 10.74 28.57
CA VAL A 531 -2.45 11.36 28.02
C VAL A 531 -3.65 10.96 28.85
N HIS A 532 -4.36 11.93 29.38
CA HIS A 532 -5.58 11.73 30.16
C HIS A 532 -6.79 12.37 29.46
N TRP A 533 -7.88 11.63 29.28
CA TRP A 533 -9.14 12.14 28.71
C TRP A 533 -10.01 12.77 29.82
N ASN A 534 -10.28 14.05 29.72
CA ASN A 534 -11.02 14.80 30.76
C ASN A 534 -12.47 14.32 30.99
N LYS A 535 -13.12 13.79 29.94
CA LYS A 535 -14.55 13.40 29.97
C LYS A 535 -14.77 11.88 29.86
N GLN A 536 -13.70 11.08 29.82
CA GLN A 536 -13.76 9.63 29.62
C GLN A 536 -12.72 8.96 30.54
N ASN A 537 -13.05 7.81 31.11
CA ASN A 537 -12.10 7.05 31.92
C ASN A 537 -11.12 6.30 31.00
N MET A 538 -10.29 7.04 30.28
CA MET A 538 -9.26 6.52 29.39
C MET A 538 -7.95 7.27 29.63
N ASN A 539 -6.88 6.51 29.82
CA ASN A 539 -5.52 6.99 29.95
C ASN A 539 -4.64 6.24 28.96
N VAL A 540 -3.67 6.94 28.40
CA VAL A 540 -2.64 6.35 27.53
C VAL A 540 -1.28 6.81 28.01
N VAL A 541 -0.33 5.90 28.15
CA VAL A 541 1.08 6.19 28.37
C VAL A 541 1.82 5.87 27.07
N GLN A 542 2.51 6.88 26.52
CA GLN A 542 3.32 6.71 25.30
C GLN A 542 4.80 6.70 25.71
N SER A 543 5.53 5.67 25.22
CA SER A 543 6.94 5.45 25.50
C SER A 543 7.68 4.97 24.24
N PHE A 544 9.02 5.09 24.26
CA PHE A 544 9.90 4.61 23.20
C PHE A 544 10.72 3.42 23.70
N HIS A 545 10.88 2.42 22.82
CA HIS A 545 11.65 1.21 23.10
C HIS A 545 12.41 0.80 21.86
N TYR A 546 13.28 -0.19 21.97
CA TYR A 546 13.93 -0.82 20.83
C TYR A 546 14.13 -2.30 21.04
N TYR A 547 14.04 -3.05 19.95
CA TYR A 547 14.47 -4.43 19.87
C TYR A 547 15.91 -4.49 19.37
N ILE A 548 16.67 -5.45 19.85
CA ILE A 548 17.93 -5.84 19.26
C ILE A 548 17.61 -6.82 18.14
N GLY A 549 18.04 -6.54 16.92
CA GLY A 549 17.90 -7.48 15.81
C GLY A 549 18.74 -8.72 16.04
N ALA A 550 18.15 -9.90 15.81
CA ALA A 550 18.89 -11.15 15.86
C ALA A 550 20.01 -11.15 14.79
N GLU A 551 21.16 -11.68 15.15
CA GLU A 551 22.30 -11.87 14.25
C GLU A 551 22.57 -13.36 14.09
N GLY A 552 22.57 -13.85 12.88
CA GLY A 552 22.87 -15.23 12.52
C GLY A 552 23.80 -15.32 11.29
N ASN A 553 24.09 -16.52 10.85
CA ASN A 553 24.85 -16.78 9.62
C ASN A 553 23.95 -17.17 8.43
N ASN A 554 22.64 -17.26 8.64
CA ASN A 554 21.63 -17.62 7.66
C ASN A 554 21.80 -18.99 6.97
N GLU A 555 22.66 -19.87 7.49
CA GLU A 555 22.86 -21.20 6.91
C GLU A 555 21.63 -22.11 7.10
N ASN A 556 20.79 -21.83 8.09
CA ASN A 556 19.53 -22.51 8.36
C ASN A 556 18.54 -21.56 9.05
N PHE A 557 17.27 -21.96 9.12
CA PHE A 557 16.20 -21.14 9.68
C PHE A 557 16.40 -20.81 11.18
N ILE A 558 17.08 -21.63 11.98
CA ILE A 558 17.38 -21.35 13.40
C ILE A 558 18.35 -20.18 13.54
N ASN A 559 19.24 -19.99 12.56
CA ASN A 559 20.28 -18.96 12.53
C ASN A 559 19.91 -17.77 11.62
N ARG A 560 18.63 -17.51 11.40
CA ARG A 560 18.16 -16.37 10.60
C ARG A 560 18.48 -15.05 11.28
N SER A 561 19.01 -14.10 10.52
CA SER A 561 19.20 -12.69 10.96
C SER A 561 17.94 -11.88 10.77
N SER A 562 17.78 -10.82 11.57
CA SER A 562 16.87 -9.71 11.23
C SER A 562 17.50 -8.90 10.09
N GLY A 563 16.71 -8.55 9.08
CA GLY A 563 17.17 -7.82 7.88
C GLY A 563 16.05 -7.00 7.25
N ALA A 564 16.19 -6.69 5.96
CA ALA A 564 15.22 -5.84 5.26
C ALA A 564 13.82 -6.46 5.25
N TYR A 565 13.71 -7.76 5.01
CA TYR A 565 12.45 -8.50 5.00
C TYR A 565 12.02 -8.93 6.40
N ILE A 566 12.96 -9.51 7.16
CA ILE A 566 12.68 -10.23 8.40
C ILE A 566 12.73 -9.30 9.61
N PHE A 567 11.71 -9.39 10.47
CA PHE A 567 11.77 -8.90 11.84
C PHE A 567 11.96 -10.09 12.78
N ARG A 568 13.12 -10.19 13.40
CA ARG A 568 13.45 -11.21 14.38
C ARG A 568 14.17 -10.59 15.57
N PRO A 569 13.46 -10.29 16.65
CA PRO A 569 14.09 -9.76 17.87
C PRO A 569 14.95 -10.84 18.53
N LYS A 570 16.13 -10.44 19.03
CA LYS A 570 17.02 -11.32 19.79
C LYS A 570 16.44 -11.69 21.16
N GLU A 571 15.60 -10.82 21.71
CA GLU A 571 15.00 -10.94 23.04
C GLU A 571 13.47 -10.86 22.93
N LEU A 572 12.76 -11.52 23.85
CA LEU A 572 11.29 -11.53 23.86
C LEU A 572 10.65 -10.23 24.38
N SER A 573 11.45 -9.25 24.77
CA SER A 573 10.98 -7.94 25.22
C SER A 573 11.81 -6.82 24.62
N ALA A 574 11.15 -5.72 24.26
CA ALA A 574 11.84 -4.50 23.85
C ALA A 574 12.55 -3.87 25.05
N ARG A 575 13.71 -3.28 24.80
CA ARG A 575 14.50 -2.56 25.81
C ARG A 575 14.03 -1.12 25.91
N ASN A 576 13.96 -0.63 27.15
CA ASN A 576 13.68 0.77 27.42
C ASN A 576 14.88 1.65 27.09
N PHE A 577 14.64 2.86 26.62
CA PHE A 577 15.66 3.90 26.62
C PHE A 577 15.89 4.41 28.03
N ALA A 578 17.16 4.64 28.40
CA ALA A 578 17.42 5.46 29.56
C ALA A 578 17.00 6.90 29.24
N TYR A 579 16.08 7.43 30.03
CA TYR A 579 15.69 8.84 29.89
C TYR A 579 16.79 9.75 30.41
N SER A 580 17.40 10.51 29.52
CA SER A 580 18.41 11.50 29.85
C SER A 580 18.01 12.89 29.35
N GLY A 581 16.78 13.03 28.91
CA GLY A 581 16.28 14.16 28.15
C GLY A 581 15.60 15.24 29.00
N SER A 582 14.89 16.07 28.31
CA SER A 582 14.16 17.22 28.87
C SER A 582 12.92 17.52 28.06
N TYR A 583 12.04 18.38 28.57
CA TYR A 583 10.92 18.89 27.79
C TYR A 583 10.77 20.40 27.94
N LYS A 584 10.18 21.02 26.90
CA LYS A 584 9.80 22.43 26.87
C LYS A 584 8.37 22.56 26.43
N ILE A 585 7.60 23.45 27.04
CA ILE A 585 6.18 23.64 26.73
C ILE A 585 5.98 25.05 26.18
N TYR A 586 5.28 25.12 25.05
CA TYR A 586 4.88 26.34 24.38
C TYR A 586 3.35 26.38 24.30
N LYS A 587 2.71 27.39 24.89
CA LYS A 587 1.24 27.55 24.88
C LYS A 587 0.86 28.83 24.20
N GLY A 588 0.07 28.74 23.16
CA GLY A 588 -0.46 29.88 22.44
C GLY A 588 -1.93 29.69 22.03
N PRO A 589 -2.52 30.69 21.37
CA PRO A 589 -3.95 30.68 21.04
C PRO A 589 -4.31 29.70 19.90
N VAL A 590 -3.33 29.28 19.10
CA VAL A 590 -3.54 28.41 17.92
C VAL A 590 -3.19 26.96 18.26
N VAL A 591 -2.04 26.75 18.92
CA VAL A 591 -1.50 25.42 19.24
C VAL A 591 -0.79 25.46 20.59
N GLN A 592 -0.86 24.35 21.34
CA GLN A 592 0.02 24.08 22.46
C GLN A 592 0.96 22.94 22.06
N GLU A 593 2.25 23.12 22.28
CA GLU A 593 3.29 22.17 21.94
C GLU A 593 4.09 21.76 23.16
N LEU A 594 4.36 20.45 23.26
CA LEU A 594 5.31 19.87 24.18
C LEU A 594 6.48 19.31 23.37
N HIS A 595 7.61 20.01 23.37
CA HIS A 595 8.86 19.55 22.75
C HIS A 595 9.57 18.65 23.75
N HIS A 596 9.69 17.35 23.40
CA HIS A 596 10.18 16.32 24.28
C HIS A 596 11.43 15.65 23.66
N THR A 597 12.56 15.78 24.34
CA THR A 597 13.81 15.10 24.02
C THR A 597 13.91 13.89 24.95
N ILE A 598 14.05 12.70 24.39
CA ILE A 598 14.21 11.45 25.15
C ILE A 598 15.71 11.20 25.37
N ASN A 599 16.51 11.34 24.31
CA ASN A 599 17.96 11.22 24.32
C ASN A 599 18.54 11.97 23.10
N ASP A 600 19.84 11.84 22.81
CA ASP A 600 20.54 12.58 21.75
C ASP A 600 20.03 12.29 20.33
N TRP A 601 19.29 11.22 20.10
CA TRP A 601 18.84 10.79 18.78
C TRP A 601 17.36 10.34 18.72
N VAL A 602 16.60 10.50 19.81
CA VAL A 602 15.14 10.32 19.84
C VAL A 602 14.50 11.53 20.48
N SER A 603 13.59 12.17 19.75
CA SER A 603 12.79 13.29 20.24
C SER A 603 11.41 13.29 19.59
N GLN A 604 10.50 14.06 20.15
CA GLN A 604 9.17 14.26 19.57
C GLN A 604 8.59 15.62 19.96
N VAL A 605 7.59 16.05 19.18
CA VAL A 605 6.72 17.18 19.57
C VAL A 605 5.30 16.66 19.66
N VAL A 606 4.67 16.91 20.80
CA VAL A 606 3.25 16.60 20.98
C VAL A 606 2.45 17.88 20.85
N ARG A 607 1.44 17.89 19.99
CA ARG A 607 0.64 19.06 19.67
C ARG A 607 -0.84 18.84 19.92
N ILE A 608 -1.49 19.84 20.47
CA ILE A 608 -2.93 19.97 20.50
C ILE A 608 -3.33 21.31 19.91
N TYR A 609 -4.10 21.27 18.84
CA TYR A 609 -4.64 22.47 18.21
C TYR A 609 -5.97 22.88 18.85
N SER A 610 -6.27 24.19 18.83
CA SER A 610 -7.44 24.73 19.54
C SER A 610 -8.79 24.16 19.10
N GLU A 611 -8.91 23.77 17.83
CA GLU A 611 -10.20 23.30 17.26
C GLU A 611 -10.15 21.86 16.74
N GLU A 612 -9.07 21.10 16.96
CA GLU A 612 -8.95 19.71 16.56
C GLU A 612 -9.23 18.75 17.72
N GLN A 613 -9.70 17.55 17.38
CA GLN A 613 -10.04 16.51 18.36
C GLN A 613 -8.98 15.42 18.49
N HIS A 614 -7.90 15.48 17.71
CA HIS A 614 -6.78 14.58 17.76
C HIS A 614 -5.57 15.20 18.44
N ILE A 615 -4.65 14.35 18.83
CA ILE A 615 -3.32 14.72 19.34
C ILE A 615 -2.31 14.31 18.26
N GLU A 616 -1.41 15.22 17.87
CA GLU A 616 -0.28 14.92 17.01
C GLU A 616 0.93 14.51 17.84
N PHE A 617 1.56 13.39 17.48
CA PHE A 617 2.87 12.95 17.96
C PHE A 617 3.83 12.98 16.77
N ASP A 618 4.56 14.07 16.63
CA ASP A 618 5.56 14.31 15.58
C ASP A 618 6.92 13.81 16.10
N TRP A 619 7.24 12.55 15.80
CA TRP A 619 8.42 11.85 16.28
C TRP A 619 9.62 12.02 15.33
N LEU A 620 10.84 12.00 15.90
CA LEU A 620 12.11 12.05 15.18
C LEU A 620 13.05 11.02 15.78
N VAL A 621 13.56 10.12 14.92
CA VAL A 621 14.45 9.01 15.29
C VAL A 621 15.69 9.01 14.41
N GLY A 622 16.84 9.01 14.99
CA GLY A 622 18.15 8.94 14.32
C GLY A 622 19.05 10.14 14.62
N PRO A 623 20.35 9.99 14.28
CA PRO A 623 21.03 8.82 13.72
C PRO A 623 21.10 7.65 14.73
N ILE A 624 20.53 6.48 14.41
CA ILE A 624 20.58 5.34 15.31
C ILE A 624 22.04 4.91 15.50
N PRO A 625 22.58 4.89 16.75
CA PRO A 625 23.97 4.53 16.98
C PRO A 625 24.22 3.03 16.78
N VAL A 626 25.30 2.69 16.06
CA VAL A 626 25.74 1.31 15.80
C VAL A 626 27.22 1.09 16.16
N LYS A 627 27.85 2.04 16.86
CA LYS A 627 29.24 1.91 17.34
C LYS A 627 29.39 0.77 18.34
N ASP A 628 28.30 0.42 19.04
CA ASP A 628 28.17 -0.73 19.94
C ASP A 628 28.03 -2.07 19.21
N LYS A 629 28.07 -2.07 17.86
CA LYS A 629 27.85 -3.24 17.00
C LYS A 629 26.51 -3.94 17.21
N ILE A 630 25.48 -3.17 17.57
CA ILE A 630 24.13 -3.69 17.80
C ILE A 630 23.18 -3.07 16.76
N GLY A 631 22.51 -3.94 15.98
CA GLY A 631 21.38 -3.55 15.14
C GLY A 631 20.13 -3.28 16.00
N LYS A 632 19.42 -2.20 15.72
CA LYS A 632 18.30 -1.73 16.54
C LYS A 632 17.07 -1.47 15.69
N GLU A 633 15.90 -1.87 16.23
CA GLU A 633 14.57 -1.70 15.64
C GLU A 633 13.72 -0.90 16.62
N ILE A 634 13.47 0.35 16.27
CA ILE A 634 12.90 1.35 17.16
C ILE A 634 11.38 1.30 17.10
N VAL A 635 10.75 1.21 18.26
CA VAL A 635 9.29 1.19 18.38
C VAL A 635 8.80 2.26 19.34
N THR A 636 7.57 2.73 19.12
CA THR A 636 6.79 3.47 20.13
C THR A 636 5.62 2.63 20.58
N ARG A 637 5.32 2.72 21.87
CA ARG A 637 4.22 1.98 22.49
C ARG A 637 3.22 2.95 23.12
N TYR A 638 1.94 2.69 22.89
CA TYR A 638 0.81 3.41 23.48
C TYR A 638 0.05 2.45 24.37
N SER A 639 0.31 2.51 25.67
CA SER A 639 -0.27 1.62 26.68
C SER A 639 -1.50 2.27 27.30
N SER A 640 -2.66 1.67 27.12
CA SER A 640 -3.93 2.19 27.61
C SER A 640 -4.54 1.30 28.71
N ASN A 641 -5.53 1.84 29.42
CA ASN A 641 -6.33 1.09 30.40
C ASN A 641 -7.53 0.35 29.76
N LEU A 642 -7.52 0.11 28.46
CA LEU A 642 -8.56 -0.62 27.74
C LEU A 642 -8.39 -2.14 27.90
N GLN A 643 -9.52 -2.85 28.06
CA GLN A 643 -9.56 -4.32 28.10
C GLN A 643 -9.91 -4.83 26.70
N THR A 644 -8.92 -5.36 25.97
CA THR A 644 -9.05 -5.70 24.54
C THR A 644 -9.24 -7.18 24.27
N ASP A 645 -9.13 -8.03 25.27
CA ASP A 645 -9.28 -9.49 25.19
C ASP A 645 -8.46 -10.06 23.99
N LYS A 646 -7.16 -9.69 23.90
CA LYS A 646 -6.21 -10.05 22.84
C LYS A 646 -6.58 -9.54 21.43
N THR A 647 -7.60 -8.71 21.29
CA THR A 647 -8.13 -8.28 20.01
C THR A 647 -7.69 -6.86 19.66
N PHE A 648 -7.27 -6.64 18.43
CA PHE A 648 -7.02 -5.33 17.83
C PHE A 648 -7.43 -5.33 16.35
N TYR A 649 -7.35 -4.19 15.72
CA TYR A 649 -7.76 -4.04 14.33
C TYR A 649 -6.72 -3.26 13.55
N THR A 650 -6.35 -3.75 12.35
CA THR A 650 -5.49 -3.04 11.40
C THR A 650 -6.23 -2.87 10.08
N ASP A 651 -5.91 -1.82 9.35
CA ASP A 651 -6.50 -1.60 8.03
C ASP A 651 -5.90 -2.53 6.96
N SER A 652 -6.67 -2.77 5.92
CA SER A 652 -6.21 -3.39 4.67
C SER A 652 -6.02 -2.30 3.62
N ASN A 653 -4.78 -1.93 3.34
CA ASN A 653 -4.39 -0.91 2.35
C ASN A 653 -5.11 0.44 2.49
N GLY A 654 -5.46 0.84 3.70
CA GLY A 654 -6.17 2.09 3.99
C GLY A 654 -7.70 2.03 3.89
N ARG A 655 -8.31 0.89 3.56
CA ARG A 655 -9.77 0.79 3.36
C ARG A 655 -10.52 0.10 4.50
N GLU A 656 -10.65 -1.22 4.46
CA GLU A 656 -11.41 -1.98 5.45
C GLU A 656 -10.58 -2.33 6.67
N MET A 657 -11.22 -2.38 7.85
CA MET A 657 -10.57 -2.79 9.10
C MET A 657 -10.70 -4.29 9.31
N LEU A 658 -9.56 -4.97 9.53
CA LEU A 658 -9.51 -6.39 9.83
C LEU A 658 -9.29 -6.63 11.32
N LYS A 659 -10.08 -7.56 11.88
CA LYS A 659 -9.90 -8.04 13.24
C LYS A 659 -8.67 -8.92 13.33
N ARG A 660 -7.76 -8.60 14.25
CA ARG A 660 -6.59 -9.39 14.61
C ARG A 660 -6.75 -9.94 16.04
N VAL A 661 -6.30 -11.16 16.24
CA VAL A 661 -6.29 -11.77 17.58
C VAL A 661 -4.88 -12.29 17.85
N ARG A 662 -4.27 -11.81 18.92
CA ARG A 662 -2.92 -12.18 19.32
C ARG A 662 -2.78 -13.70 19.49
N ASN A 663 -1.72 -14.28 18.90
CA ASN A 663 -1.40 -15.71 18.92
C ASN A 663 -2.49 -16.60 18.31
N TYR A 664 -3.25 -16.11 17.34
CA TYR A 664 -4.34 -16.86 16.72
C TYR A 664 -4.42 -16.60 15.20
N ARG A 665 -4.71 -17.66 14.46
CA ARG A 665 -5.07 -17.60 13.03
C ARG A 665 -6.40 -18.32 12.82
N PRO A 666 -7.36 -17.72 12.09
CA PRO A 666 -8.69 -18.33 11.94
C PRO A 666 -8.67 -19.60 11.09
N THR A 667 -7.69 -19.79 10.22
CA THR A 667 -7.66 -20.85 9.22
C THR A 667 -6.75 -22.03 9.58
N TRP A 668 -5.85 -21.90 10.59
CA TRP A 668 -5.00 -23.01 11.07
C TRP A 668 -4.66 -22.88 12.56
N ASN A 669 -4.15 -23.97 13.14
CA ASN A 669 -3.62 -23.97 14.49
C ASN A 669 -2.18 -23.45 14.44
N LEU A 670 -1.97 -22.24 14.97
CA LEU A 670 -0.68 -21.57 14.93
C LEU A 670 0.29 -22.15 15.96
N GLU A 671 1.44 -22.61 15.53
CA GLU A 671 2.62 -22.87 16.36
C GLU A 671 3.55 -21.65 16.22
N LEU A 672 3.70 -20.91 17.31
CA LEU A 672 4.35 -19.61 17.26
C LEU A 672 5.73 -19.66 17.90
N MET A 673 6.78 -19.68 17.08
CA MET A 673 8.19 -19.64 17.52
C MET A 673 8.68 -18.21 17.78
N GLU A 674 8.16 -17.23 17.05
CA GLU A 674 8.51 -15.81 17.17
C GLU A 674 7.28 -15.00 17.64
N PRO A 675 7.02 -14.94 18.96
CA PRO A 675 5.75 -14.39 19.48
C PRO A 675 5.62 -12.88 19.29
N ILE A 676 6.70 -12.16 18.99
CA ILE A 676 6.68 -10.73 18.70
C ILE A 676 6.40 -10.53 17.24
N SER A 677 7.31 -10.95 16.37
CA SER A 677 7.23 -10.71 14.93
C SER A 677 6.03 -11.42 14.27
N GLY A 678 5.62 -12.58 14.78
CA GLY A 678 4.44 -13.30 14.30
C GLY A 678 3.11 -12.67 14.70
N ASN A 679 3.10 -11.61 15.50
CA ASN A 679 1.92 -10.80 15.83
C ASN A 679 1.99 -9.38 15.24
N TYR A 680 2.95 -9.10 14.37
CA TYR A 680 3.03 -7.83 13.63
C TYR A 680 2.22 -7.92 12.35
N TYR A 681 1.49 -6.86 12.07
CA TYR A 681 0.64 -6.71 10.89
C TYR A 681 0.94 -5.39 10.19
N PRO A 682 0.66 -5.27 8.89
CA PRO A 682 0.77 -3.99 8.20
C PRO A 682 -0.28 -3.01 8.72
N VAL A 683 0.15 -1.79 8.99
CA VAL A 683 -0.67 -0.63 9.32
C VAL A 683 -0.40 0.42 8.26
N THR A 684 -1.29 0.54 7.30
CA THR A 684 -1.14 1.44 6.15
C THR A 684 -1.69 2.82 6.45
N SER A 685 -2.77 2.87 7.22
CA SER A 685 -3.48 4.09 7.61
C SER A 685 -3.79 4.14 9.10
N LYS A 686 -4.24 3.02 9.71
CA LYS A 686 -4.79 3.05 11.05
C LYS A 686 -4.67 1.71 11.78
N ILE A 687 -4.38 1.77 13.10
CA ILE A 687 -4.54 0.68 14.05
C ILE A 687 -5.51 1.09 15.15
N THR A 688 -6.38 0.16 15.60
CA THR A 688 -7.47 0.44 16.54
C THR A 688 -7.55 -0.61 17.65
N LEU A 689 -7.72 -0.14 18.88
CA LEU A 689 -8.15 -0.94 20.02
C LEU A 689 -9.61 -0.66 20.37
N LYS A 690 -10.34 -1.69 20.80
CA LYS A 690 -11.73 -1.55 21.30
C LYS A 690 -11.89 -2.27 22.62
N ASP A 691 -12.46 -1.57 23.59
CA ASP A 691 -12.96 -2.15 24.84
C ASP A 691 -14.49 -2.23 24.73
N GLU A 692 -15.00 -3.40 24.42
CA GLU A 692 -16.44 -3.63 24.24
C GLU A 692 -17.19 -3.52 25.57
N LYS A 693 -16.55 -3.75 26.72
CA LYS A 693 -17.17 -3.63 28.05
C LYS A 693 -17.34 -2.16 28.46
N LYS A 694 -16.31 -1.35 28.27
CA LYS A 694 -16.35 0.09 28.56
C LYS A 694 -16.95 0.90 27.41
N GLN A 695 -17.20 0.28 26.25
CA GLN A 695 -17.63 0.94 25.01
C GLN A 695 -16.69 2.09 24.61
N LEU A 696 -15.38 1.87 24.74
CA LEU A 696 -14.33 2.82 24.37
C LEU A 696 -13.47 2.26 23.24
N LYS A 697 -12.98 3.15 22.39
CA LYS A 697 -11.97 2.83 21.36
C LYS A 697 -10.83 3.83 21.36
N LEU A 698 -9.67 3.35 20.96
CA LEU A 698 -8.45 4.13 20.73
C LEU A 698 -8.01 3.87 19.29
N ASN A 699 -7.82 4.93 18.51
CA ASN A 699 -7.30 4.88 17.14
C ASN A 699 -5.97 5.61 17.09
N ILE A 700 -5.03 5.04 16.36
CA ILE A 700 -3.77 5.69 15.98
C ILE A 700 -3.68 5.64 14.46
N LEU A 701 -3.69 6.83 13.84
CA LEU A 701 -3.47 6.97 12.42
C LEU A 701 -1.98 7.25 12.18
N VAL A 702 -1.47 6.75 11.07
CA VAL A 702 -0.07 6.87 10.66
C VAL A 702 0.05 7.68 9.37
N ASP A 703 1.18 8.35 9.18
CA ASP A 703 1.48 9.15 7.98
C ASP A 703 2.11 8.31 6.85
N ARG A 704 2.49 7.10 7.15
CA ARG A 704 3.10 6.12 6.23
C ARG A 704 2.80 4.70 6.68
N ALA A 705 3.01 3.72 5.82
CA ALA A 705 2.94 2.33 6.21
C ALA A 705 3.99 1.97 7.27
N GLN A 706 3.58 1.23 8.29
CA GLN A 706 4.40 0.76 9.40
C GLN A 706 3.98 -0.65 9.81
N GLY A 707 4.88 -1.38 10.47
CA GLY A 707 4.52 -2.58 11.22
C GLY A 707 3.88 -2.21 12.56
N GLY A 708 2.79 -2.86 12.91
CA GLY A 708 2.11 -2.62 14.17
C GLY A 708 1.55 -3.88 14.82
N SER A 709 1.39 -3.84 16.13
CA SER A 709 0.91 -4.95 16.95
C SER A 709 0.19 -4.47 18.19
N SER A 710 -0.48 -5.43 18.88
CA SER A 710 -0.96 -5.30 20.26
C SER A 710 -0.47 -6.52 21.03
N LEU A 711 0.75 -6.44 21.56
CA LEU A 711 1.43 -7.55 22.24
C LEU A 711 0.89 -7.80 23.64
N GLU A 712 0.32 -6.78 24.29
CA GLU A 712 -0.38 -6.86 25.56
C GLU A 712 -1.77 -6.24 25.44
N ASP A 713 -2.66 -6.57 26.38
CA ASP A 713 -4.01 -6.01 26.37
C ASP A 713 -3.97 -4.50 26.65
N GLY A 714 -4.63 -3.72 25.81
CA GLY A 714 -4.63 -2.26 25.90
C GLY A 714 -3.43 -1.57 25.26
N ASP A 715 -2.44 -2.31 24.77
CA ASP A 715 -1.24 -1.75 24.14
C ASP A 715 -1.33 -1.71 22.61
N VAL A 716 -0.82 -0.66 22.03
CA VAL A 716 -0.47 -0.58 20.61
C VAL A 716 1.03 -0.32 20.50
N GLU A 717 1.71 -1.11 19.70
CA GLU A 717 3.12 -0.90 19.34
C GLU A 717 3.22 -0.63 17.85
N LEU A 718 4.02 0.39 17.48
CA LEU A 718 4.31 0.75 16.08
C LEU A 718 5.82 0.86 15.89
N MET A 719 6.35 0.22 14.83
CA MET A 719 7.76 0.30 14.49
C MET A 719 8.03 1.54 13.64
N LEU A 720 9.01 2.35 14.06
CA LEU A 720 9.30 3.67 13.50
C LEU A 720 10.47 3.65 12.51
N HIS A 721 11.56 3.00 12.89
CA HIS A 721 12.80 2.98 12.14
C HIS A 721 13.63 1.76 12.50
N ARG A 722 14.40 1.24 11.51
CA ARG A 722 15.24 0.06 11.65
C ARG A 722 16.64 0.35 11.12
N ARG A 723 17.66 0.02 11.89
CA ARG A 723 19.05 0.04 11.45
C ARG A 723 19.73 -1.23 11.90
N LEU A 724 20.10 -2.09 10.95
CA LEU A 724 20.60 -3.45 11.16
C LEU A 724 22.01 -3.60 10.58
N LEU A 725 22.75 -4.61 11.04
CA LEU A 725 24.14 -4.85 10.67
C LEU A 725 24.34 -6.16 9.92
N LYS A 726 23.27 -6.94 9.70
CA LYS A 726 23.26 -8.19 8.97
C LYS A 726 22.20 -8.16 7.88
N ASP A 727 22.44 -8.91 6.83
CA ASP A 727 21.46 -9.29 5.82
C ASP A 727 20.67 -10.51 6.30
N ASP A 728 19.42 -10.67 5.87
CA ASP A 728 18.58 -11.83 6.19
C ASP A 728 18.63 -12.95 5.13
N ALA A 729 19.41 -12.75 4.06
CA ALA A 729 19.63 -13.70 2.98
C ALA A 729 18.35 -14.11 2.21
N PHE A 730 17.49 -13.14 1.93
CA PHE A 730 16.29 -13.33 1.10
C PHE A 730 16.31 -12.48 -0.19
N GLY A 731 17.49 -12.00 -0.63
CA GLY A 731 17.67 -11.39 -1.95
C GLY A 731 18.42 -10.07 -1.96
N VAL A 732 18.27 -9.20 -0.95
CA VAL A 732 18.92 -7.87 -0.92
C VAL A 732 20.46 -7.99 -0.95
N GLY A 733 21.02 -8.92 -0.15
CA GLY A 733 22.47 -9.16 -0.08
C GLY A 733 23.26 -8.02 0.55
N GLU A 734 22.61 -7.13 1.31
CA GLU A 734 23.23 -6.08 2.12
C GLU A 734 22.41 -5.80 3.38
N ALA A 735 23.07 -5.37 4.45
CA ALA A 735 22.39 -5.02 5.68
C ALA A 735 21.50 -3.76 5.50
N LEU A 736 20.35 -3.72 6.15
CA LEU A 736 19.51 -2.53 6.24
C LEU A 736 20.19 -1.47 7.12
N ASN A 737 21.14 -0.74 6.57
CA ASN A 737 21.98 0.23 7.27
C ASN A 737 22.03 1.56 6.50
N GLU A 738 20.88 2.22 6.41
CA GLU A 738 20.74 3.47 5.67
C GLU A 738 21.59 4.60 6.28
N THR A 739 22.29 5.32 5.42
CA THR A 739 23.09 6.49 5.79
C THR A 739 22.82 7.66 4.84
N ALA A 740 22.90 8.87 5.38
CA ALA A 740 22.86 10.10 4.61
C ALA A 740 23.82 11.13 5.24
N PHE A 741 24.54 11.90 4.40
CA PHE A 741 25.45 12.95 4.83
C PHE A 741 26.56 12.45 5.81
N GLY A 742 26.98 11.19 5.67
CA GLY A 742 28.02 10.59 6.52
C GLY A 742 27.53 10.06 7.87
N GLU A 743 26.26 10.17 8.18
CA GLU A 743 25.64 9.69 9.42
C GLU A 743 24.52 8.68 9.12
N GLY A 744 24.04 7.97 10.17
CA GLY A 744 22.84 7.16 10.03
C GLY A 744 21.62 8.01 9.65
N LEU A 745 20.72 7.45 8.87
CA LEU A 745 19.54 8.17 8.40
C LEU A 745 18.68 8.62 9.60
N VAL A 746 18.23 9.88 9.55
CA VAL A 746 17.26 10.44 10.48
C VAL A 746 15.87 10.38 9.84
N VAL A 747 14.89 9.87 10.58
CA VAL A 747 13.52 9.75 10.14
C VAL A 747 12.60 10.60 11.01
N ARG A 748 11.73 11.39 10.39
CA ARG A 748 10.67 12.13 11.04
C ARG A 748 9.32 11.64 10.54
N GLY A 749 8.36 11.46 11.43
CA GLY A 749 7.00 11.05 11.09
C GLY A 749 5.98 11.47 12.14
N THR A 750 4.71 11.27 11.84
CA THR A 750 3.60 11.73 12.68
C THR A 750 2.60 10.62 12.94
N HIS A 751 2.20 10.45 14.20
CA HIS A 751 1.04 9.68 14.61
C HIS A 751 -0.08 10.62 15.10
N TYR A 752 -1.32 10.25 14.79
CA TYR A 752 -2.50 11.00 15.22
C TYR A 752 -3.32 10.13 16.16
N LEU A 753 -3.34 10.50 17.43
CA LEU A 753 -4.08 9.78 18.47
C LEU A 753 -5.51 10.32 18.56
N PHE A 754 -6.47 9.43 18.49
CA PHE A 754 -7.88 9.75 18.49
C PHE A 754 -8.68 8.73 19.29
N GLY A 755 -9.35 9.14 20.36
CA GLY A 755 -10.06 8.23 21.25
C GLY A 755 -11.51 8.65 21.51
N GLY A 756 -12.40 7.67 21.75
CA GLY A 756 -13.79 7.95 21.97
C GLY A 756 -14.65 6.73 22.30
N LYS A 757 -15.97 6.89 22.21
CA LYS A 757 -16.93 5.80 22.42
C LYS A 757 -16.98 4.86 21.22
N VAL A 758 -17.17 3.55 21.42
CA VAL A 758 -17.33 2.54 20.34
C VAL A 758 -18.56 2.84 19.50
N LYS A 759 -19.71 3.08 20.19
CA LYS A 759 -20.92 3.59 19.52
C LYS A 759 -20.76 5.08 19.27
N ASN A 760 -20.07 5.42 18.20
CA ASN A 760 -19.78 6.79 17.85
C ASN A 760 -21.01 7.51 17.32
N THR A 761 -21.06 8.80 17.60
CA THR A 761 -21.87 9.70 16.81
C THR A 761 -21.29 9.76 15.39
N ASP A 762 -22.15 9.88 14.38
CA ASP A 762 -21.70 10.05 12.98
C ASP A 762 -20.62 11.14 12.84
N THR A 763 -20.70 12.18 13.66
CA THR A 763 -19.71 13.27 13.69
C THR A 763 -18.29 12.81 14.07
N PHE A 764 -18.14 11.88 15.02
CA PHE A 764 -16.82 11.39 15.43
C PHE A 764 -16.19 10.53 14.31
N VAL A 765 -16.98 9.60 13.73
CA VAL A 765 -16.50 8.72 12.65
C VAL A 765 -16.15 9.54 11.41
N LEU A 766 -16.95 10.58 11.12
CA LEU A 766 -16.67 11.51 10.01
C LEU A 766 -15.34 12.23 10.22
N LYS A 767 -15.08 12.76 11.41
CA LYS A 767 -13.80 13.46 11.71
C LYS A 767 -12.60 12.52 11.61
N GLU A 768 -12.75 11.27 12.04
CA GLU A 768 -11.71 10.24 11.89
C GLU A 768 -11.39 10.00 10.40
N LYS A 769 -12.42 9.82 9.55
CA LYS A 769 -12.24 9.64 8.10
C LYS A 769 -11.70 10.92 7.42
N GLU A 770 -12.16 12.08 7.82
CA GLU A 770 -11.62 13.36 7.32
C GLU A 770 -10.14 13.54 7.65
N LEU A 771 -9.72 13.15 8.86
CA LEU A 771 -8.32 13.20 9.24
C LEU A 771 -7.47 12.25 8.39
N ALA A 772 -7.94 11.02 8.15
CA ALA A 772 -7.27 10.06 7.27
C ALA A 772 -7.12 10.63 5.85
N LEU A 773 -8.19 11.18 5.27
CA LEU A 773 -8.18 11.80 3.94
C LEU A 773 -7.27 13.05 3.89
N LYS A 774 -7.34 13.93 4.89
CA LYS A 774 -6.48 15.12 4.98
C LYS A 774 -4.99 14.76 4.92
N LYS A 775 -4.60 13.61 5.45
CA LYS A 775 -3.20 13.16 5.48
C LYS A 775 -2.75 12.50 4.18
N CYS A 776 -3.69 12.04 3.36
CA CYS A 776 -3.41 11.43 2.08
C CYS A 776 -3.43 12.41 0.89
N ASP A 777 -4.06 13.62 1.02
CA ASP A 777 -4.46 14.41 -0.15
C ASP A 777 -4.13 15.92 -0.12
N PHE A 778 -3.36 16.45 0.85
CA PHE A 778 -3.18 17.91 0.99
C PHE A 778 -2.01 18.52 0.23
N GLY A 779 -2.31 19.51 -0.66
CA GLY A 779 -1.33 20.42 -1.31
C GLY A 779 -1.66 21.90 -1.07
N MET A 780 -0.69 22.83 -1.18
CA MET A 780 -0.85 24.27 -0.87
C MET A 780 -1.11 25.11 -2.12
N PHE A 781 -2.36 25.69 -2.34
CA PHE A 781 -2.66 26.59 -3.48
C PHE A 781 -4.01 27.35 -3.42
N SER A 782 -4.28 28.47 -4.15
CA SER A 782 -5.38 29.42 -3.95
C SER A 782 -6.42 29.64 -5.09
N LEU A 783 -7.61 29.97 -4.69
CA LEU A 783 -8.82 30.65 -5.27
C LEU A 783 -9.77 29.81 -6.13
N THR A 784 -11.06 29.79 -5.68
CA THR A 784 -12.30 29.27 -6.29
C THR A 784 -12.61 27.79 -5.98
N SER A 785 -13.90 27.43 -5.96
CA SER A 785 -14.38 26.07 -5.78
C SER A 785 -14.49 25.35 -7.11
N GLY A 786 -13.95 24.14 -7.21
CA GLY A 786 -14.13 23.26 -8.37
C GLY A 786 -15.49 22.59 -8.42
N LEU A 787 -16.22 22.59 -7.27
CA LEU A 787 -17.58 22.08 -7.18
C LEU A 787 -18.59 23.20 -6.92
N ASN A 788 -19.75 23.11 -7.54
CA ASN A 788 -20.90 24.00 -7.26
C ASN A 788 -21.54 23.76 -5.89
N LYS A 789 -21.41 22.53 -5.37
CA LYS A 789 -21.85 22.14 -4.03
C LYS A 789 -20.98 21.02 -3.49
N ALA A 790 -20.83 20.97 -2.16
CA ALA A 790 -20.16 19.86 -1.49
C ALA A 790 -20.91 18.54 -1.71
N LEU A 791 -20.19 17.44 -1.80
CA LEU A 791 -20.79 16.11 -1.77
C LEU A 791 -21.23 15.74 -0.34
N PRO A 792 -22.19 14.79 -0.21
CA PRO A 792 -22.52 14.23 1.09
C PRO A 792 -21.27 13.75 1.86
N PRO A 793 -21.25 13.86 3.19
CA PRO A 793 -20.03 13.60 3.97
C PRO A 793 -19.53 12.14 3.92
N ASN A 794 -20.36 11.21 3.46
CA ASN A 794 -19.99 9.81 3.24
C ASN A 794 -19.54 9.50 1.80
N VAL A 795 -19.46 10.52 0.93
CA VAL A 795 -19.02 10.38 -0.47
C VAL A 795 -17.74 11.17 -0.72
N HIS A 796 -16.82 10.58 -1.43
CA HIS A 796 -15.57 11.19 -1.85
C HIS A 796 -15.33 11.03 -3.36
N ILE A 797 -14.66 12.01 -3.97
CA ILE A 797 -14.10 11.90 -5.33
C ILE A 797 -12.71 11.26 -5.20
N LEU A 798 -12.64 9.94 -5.40
CA LEU A 798 -11.39 9.20 -5.33
C LEU A 798 -10.47 9.57 -6.49
N THR A 799 -11.01 9.72 -7.69
CA THR A 799 -10.24 10.07 -8.89
C THR A 799 -10.99 11.12 -9.71
N LEU A 800 -10.29 12.15 -10.13
CA LEU A 800 -10.72 13.10 -11.15
C LEU A 800 -9.53 13.40 -12.06
N GLU A 801 -9.50 12.81 -13.26
CA GLU A 801 -8.35 12.92 -14.14
C GLU A 801 -8.72 13.03 -15.62
N PRO A 802 -7.84 13.66 -16.44
CA PRO A 802 -8.03 13.69 -17.89
C PRO A 802 -7.90 12.28 -18.46
N TRP A 803 -8.81 11.94 -19.37
CA TRP A 803 -8.86 10.64 -20.03
C TRP A 803 -8.70 10.80 -21.54
N LYS A 804 -8.93 9.73 -22.32
CA LYS A 804 -8.80 9.75 -23.79
C LYS A 804 -9.82 10.70 -24.44
N ASP A 805 -9.46 11.26 -25.58
CA ASP A 805 -10.36 12.03 -26.45
C ASP A 805 -11.10 13.16 -25.72
N ASP A 806 -10.37 13.92 -24.91
CA ASP A 806 -10.90 15.02 -24.08
C ASP A 806 -12.01 14.59 -23.06
N THR A 807 -12.16 13.30 -22.79
CA THR A 807 -13.06 12.81 -21.75
C THR A 807 -12.40 12.90 -20.35
N ILE A 808 -13.17 12.66 -19.32
CA ILE A 808 -12.73 12.71 -17.92
C ILE A 808 -13.02 11.36 -17.26
N LEU A 809 -12.05 10.82 -16.51
CA LEU A 809 -12.26 9.69 -15.62
C LEU A 809 -12.66 10.21 -14.24
N LEU A 810 -13.83 9.79 -13.77
CA LEU A 810 -14.35 10.10 -12.44
C LEU A 810 -14.57 8.82 -11.65
N ARG A 811 -14.04 8.77 -10.41
CA ARG A 811 -14.40 7.75 -9.43
C ARG A 811 -15.05 8.39 -8.22
N LEU A 812 -16.21 7.88 -7.87
CA LEU A 812 -16.91 8.23 -6.62
C LEU A 812 -16.84 7.02 -5.69
N GLU A 813 -16.54 7.26 -4.41
CA GLU A 813 -16.52 6.21 -3.40
C GLU A 813 -17.37 6.54 -2.19
N HIS A 814 -17.89 5.51 -1.56
CA HIS A 814 -18.52 5.59 -0.25
C HIS A 814 -17.48 5.22 0.82
N LEU A 815 -17.22 6.14 1.74
CA LEU A 815 -16.08 6.06 2.67
C LEU A 815 -16.26 5.09 3.84
N PHE A 816 -17.50 4.70 4.16
CA PHE A 816 -17.80 4.00 5.41
C PHE A 816 -18.12 2.52 5.21
N GLU A 817 -17.65 1.70 6.16
CA GLU A 817 -18.04 0.29 6.25
C GLU A 817 -19.48 0.13 6.76
N VAL A 818 -20.09 -1.00 6.48
CA VAL A 818 -21.42 -1.35 7.01
C VAL A 818 -21.37 -1.34 8.54
N GLY A 819 -22.25 -0.57 9.18
CA GLY A 819 -22.34 -0.47 10.63
C GLY A 819 -21.29 0.40 11.33
N GLU A 820 -20.39 1.06 10.58
CA GLU A 820 -19.38 1.96 11.16
C GLU A 820 -20.01 3.24 11.73
N GLY A 821 -21.10 3.74 11.15
CA GLY A 821 -21.90 4.87 11.64
C GLY A 821 -23.39 4.64 11.41
N GLN A 822 -24.27 5.33 12.18
CA GLN A 822 -25.71 5.13 12.06
C GLN A 822 -26.27 5.65 10.72
N ARG A 823 -25.92 6.88 10.34
CA ARG A 823 -26.34 7.52 9.08
C ARG A 823 -25.27 7.43 8.01
N MET A 824 -24.01 7.55 8.41
CA MET A 824 -22.87 7.59 7.49
C MET A 824 -22.66 6.28 6.74
N SER A 825 -23.06 5.13 7.32
CA SER A 825 -22.98 3.81 6.68
C SER A 825 -24.24 3.41 5.90
N GLN A 826 -25.10 4.36 5.57
CA GLN A 826 -26.27 4.09 4.73
C GLN A 826 -25.96 4.37 3.26
N PRO A 827 -26.64 3.66 2.33
CA PRO A 827 -26.58 4.01 0.91
C PRO A 827 -26.96 5.47 0.68
N VAL A 828 -26.29 6.13 -0.25
CA VAL A 828 -26.47 7.54 -0.54
C VAL A 828 -26.60 7.79 -2.05
N GLU A 829 -27.59 8.59 -2.44
CA GLU A 829 -27.77 9.01 -3.81
C GLU A 829 -27.18 10.41 -4.03
N VAL A 830 -26.40 10.55 -5.08
CA VAL A 830 -25.70 11.79 -5.44
C VAL A 830 -26.08 12.22 -6.84
N ASN A 831 -26.61 13.43 -6.97
CA ASN A 831 -26.79 14.07 -8.26
C ASN A 831 -25.50 14.73 -8.71
N ILE A 832 -24.95 14.30 -9.84
CA ILE A 832 -23.66 14.78 -10.38
C ILE A 832 -23.83 15.66 -11.64
N GLN A 833 -25.04 15.89 -12.15
CA GLN A 833 -25.28 16.61 -13.39
C GLN A 833 -24.60 17.99 -13.44
N ASN A 834 -24.76 18.79 -12.40
CA ASN A 834 -24.20 20.13 -12.28
C ASN A 834 -23.22 20.21 -11.08
N LEU A 835 -22.46 19.14 -10.85
CA LEU A 835 -21.57 19.06 -9.71
C LEU A 835 -20.36 19.98 -9.86
N PHE A 836 -19.76 20.03 -11.05
CA PHE A 836 -18.52 20.76 -11.32
C PHE A 836 -18.80 22.18 -11.78
N SER A 837 -17.97 23.14 -11.32
CA SER A 837 -18.10 24.56 -11.65
C SER A 837 -17.54 24.91 -13.04
N THR A 838 -16.60 24.11 -13.55
CA THR A 838 -15.82 24.41 -14.77
C THR A 838 -16.29 23.64 -16.00
N PHE A 839 -17.22 22.70 -15.84
CA PHE A 839 -17.80 21.94 -16.95
C PHE A 839 -19.16 21.32 -16.57
N SER A 840 -19.98 21.00 -17.55
CA SER A 840 -21.20 20.20 -17.43
C SER A 840 -21.02 18.83 -18.07
N ILE A 841 -21.69 17.80 -17.54
CA ILE A 841 -21.63 16.43 -18.07
C ILE A 841 -22.65 16.28 -19.18
N GLU A 842 -22.21 15.92 -20.39
CA GLU A 842 -23.05 15.63 -21.56
C GLU A 842 -23.41 14.15 -21.68
N SER A 843 -22.44 13.26 -21.38
CA SER A 843 -22.70 11.82 -21.36
C SER A 843 -21.86 11.12 -20.29
N ILE A 844 -22.34 9.95 -19.83
CA ILE A 844 -21.70 9.14 -18.80
C ILE A 844 -21.68 7.67 -19.23
N LYS A 845 -20.54 7.02 -19.06
CA LYS A 845 -20.37 5.58 -19.28
C LYS A 845 -19.76 4.96 -18.02
N GLU A 846 -20.44 4.01 -17.41
CA GLU A 846 -19.93 3.29 -16.25
C GLU A 846 -19.02 2.14 -16.69
N THR A 847 -17.89 1.99 -16.02
CA THR A 847 -16.85 0.98 -16.30
C THR A 847 -16.56 0.13 -15.07
N THR A 848 -15.78 -0.94 -15.23
CA THR A 848 -15.11 -1.62 -14.12
C THR A 848 -14.13 -0.66 -13.43
N LEU A 849 -13.68 -1.01 -12.24
CA LEU A 849 -12.78 -0.15 -11.44
C LEU A 849 -11.50 0.24 -12.20
N GLY A 850 -10.97 -0.65 -13.04
CA GLY A 850 -9.78 -0.39 -13.86
C GLY A 850 -9.99 0.52 -15.07
N ALA A 851 -11.22 0.96 -15.34
CA ALA A 851 -11.61 1.81 -16.49
C ALA A 851 -11.23 1.23 -17.88
N ASN A 852 -11.04 -0.08 -17.98
CA ASN A 852 -10.59 -0.78 -19.18
C ASN A 852 -11.72 -1.50 -19.94
N GLN A 853 -12.93 -1.51 -19.41
CA GLN A 853 -14.13 -2.05 -20.07
C GLN A 853 -15.42 -1.46 -19.48
N LEU A 854 -16.48 -1.43 -20.30
CA LEU A 854 -17.80 -1.06 -19.82
C LEU A 854 -18.31 -2.09 -18.79
N LEU A 855 -18.97 -1.61 -17.75
CA LEU A 855 -19.49 -2.51 -16.70
C LEU A 855 -20.53 -3.50 -17.27
N SER A 856 -21.31 -3.07 -18.28
CA SER A 856 -22.30 -3.93 -18.98
C SER A 856 -21.67 -5.07 -19.79
N GLU A 857 -20.40 -4.93 -20.17
CA GLU A 857 -19.65 -5.96 -20.90
C GLU A 857 -18.92 -6.94 -19.99
N ASN A 858 -18.80 -6.60 -18.70
CA ASN A 858 -18.09 -7.42 -17.73
C ASN A 858 -18.90 -8.67 -17.38
N LYS A 859 -18.39 -9.84 -17.77
CA LYS A 859 -18.99 -11.14 -17.50
C LYS A 859 -17.93 -12.06 -16.85
N PRO A 860 -17.64 -11.87 -15.57
CA PRO A 860 -16.69 -12.74 -14.87
C PRO A 860 -17.22 -14.16 -14.73
N MET A 861 -16.32 -15.13 -14.59
CA MET A 861 -16.66 -16.52 -14.28
C MET A 861 -17.40 -16.59 -12.94
N LYS A 862 -18.40 -17.46 -12.86
CA LYS A 862 -19.13 -17.71 -11.62
C LYS A 862 -18.60 -18.95 -10.95
N TRP A 863 -18.36 -18.87 -9.65
CA TRP A 863 -17.80 -19.92 -8.84
C TRP A 863 -18.75 -20.27 -7.68
N GLU A 864 -18.90 -21.56 -7.38
CA GLU A 864 -19.80 -22.04 -6.33
C GLU A 864 -19.01 -22.34 -5.04
N PRO A 865 -19.36 -21.72 -3.89
CA PRO A 865 -18.75 -22.05 -2.59
C PRO A 865 -19.31 -23.37 -2.03
N GLU A 866 -18.55 -24.03 -1.16
CA GLU A 866 -19.04 -25.21 -0.41
C GLU A 866 -20.23 -24.84 0.50
N MET A 867 -21.19 -25.77 0.67
CA MET A 867 -22.54 -25.53 1.25
C MET A 867 -22.60 -25.04 2.72
N ASN A 868 -21.50 -24.96 3.45
CA ASN A 868 -21.53 -24.49 4.84
C ASN A 868 -21.78 -22.97 5.00
N ASP A 869 -21.95 -22.26 3.89
CA ASP A 869 -22.16 -20.80 3.84
C ASP A 869 -23.55 -20.44 3.32
N ILE A 870 -24.60 -20.94 3.96
CA ILE A 870 -25.98 -20.50 3.69
C ILE A 870 -26.12 -19.07 4.20
N ILE A 871 -25.87 -18.08 3.37
CA ILE A 871 -26.30 -16.69 3.57
C ILE A 871 -27.19 -16.31 2.38
N GLN A 872 -28.33 -15.76 2.74
CA GLN A 872 -29.46 -15.37 1.90
C GLN A 872 -29.10 -14.82 0.50
N ASN A 873 -29.74 -15.40 -0.50
CA ASN A 873 -29.75 -14.91 -1.88
C ASN A 873 -30.52 -13.57 -1.96
N GLU A 874 -29.83 -12.48 -1.89
CA GLU A 874 -30.36 -11.23 -2.42
C GLU A 874 -29.72 -10.97 -3.80
N GLU A 875 -30.53 -11.20 -4.85
CA GLU A 875 -30.24 -10.72 -6.20
C GLU A 875 -30.47 -9.20 -6.24
N GLU A 876 -29.55 -8.42 -5.74
CA GLU A 876 -29.57 -6.99 -6.00
C GLU A 876 -28.93 -6.68 -7.36
N SER A 877 -29.76 -6.40 -8.35
CA SER A 877 -29.29 -5.79 -9.60
C SER A 877 -28.71 -4.40 -9.30
N ARG A 878 -27.51 -4.13 -9.77
CA ARG A 878 -26.90 -2.79 -9.73
C ARG A 878 -27.76 -1.87 -10.59
N GLN A 879 -28.25 -0.78 -10.00
CA GLN A 879 -28.97 0.24 -10.77
C GLN A 879 -28.01 0.87 -11.79
N THR A 880 -28.28 0.69 -13.07
CA THR A 880 -27.51 1.32 -14.14
C THR A 880 -27.71 2.82 -14.08
N VAL A 881 -26.59 3.58 -14.21
CA VAL A 881 -26.67 5.03 -14.31
C VAL A 881 -26.99 5.42 -15.74
N GLY A 882 -28.04 6.19 -15.89
CA GLY A 882 -28.41 6.81 -17.17
C GLY A 882 -28.80 8.27 -16.98
N ILE A 883 -28.88 9.02 -18.07
CA ILE A 883 -29.45 10.37 -18.06
C ILE A 883 -30.98 10.21 -18.21
N HIS A 884 -31.71 10.49 -17.14
CA HIS A 884 -33.16 10.57 -17.19
C HIS A 884 -33.59 12.03 -16.91
N ASP A 885 -34.32 12.64 -17.82
CA ASP A 885 -34.83 14.02 -17.70
C ASP A 885 -33.75 15.07 -17.35
N ASN A 886 -32.55 14.95 -17.97
CA ASN A 886 -31.38 15.78 -17.68
C ASN A 886 -30.86 15.67 -16.23
N VAL A 887 -31.13 14.56 -15.54
CA VAL A 887 -30.65 14.28 -14.18
C VAL A 887 -29.78 13.04 -14.19
N ILE A 888 -28.57 13.12 -13.59
CA ILE A 888 -27.64 12.00 -13.42
C ILE A 888 -27.49 11.72 -11.93
N ASN A 889 -28.23 10.71 -11.47
CA ASN A 889 -28.15 10.25 -10.08
C ASN A 889 -27.29 8.99 -9.96
N VAL A 890 -26.37 9.00 -8.99
CA VAL A 890 -25.49 7.88 -8.66
C VAL A 890 -25.80 7.40 -7.26
N LEU A 891 -26.28 6.17 -7.13
CA LEU A 891 -26.44 5.50 -5.83
C LEU A 891 -25.12 4.81 -5.46
N LEU A 892 -24.61 5.11 -4.27
CA LEU A 892 -23.42 4.48 -3.68
C LEU A 892 -23.83 3.72 -2.41
N LYS A 893 -23.44 2.45 -2.33
CA LYS A 893 -23.57 1.61 -1.13
C LYS A 893 -22.28 1.70 -0.30
N PRO A 894 -22.29 1.34 1.00
CA PRO A 894 -21.10 1.32 1.84
C PRO A 894 -19.91 0.62 1.16
N MET A 895 -18.73 1.25 1.22
CA MET A 895 -17.47 0.79 0.61
C MET A 895 -17.47 0.66 -0.93
N GLU A 896 -18.54 1.07 -1.61
CA GLU A 896 -18.61 0.99 -3.07
C GLU A 896 -17.79 2.08 -3.73
N ILE A 897 -17.02 1.72 -4.78
CA ILE A 897 -16.39 2.62 -5.73
C ILE A 897 -17.11 2.45 -7.06
N ARG A 898 -17.56 3.56 -7.66
CA ARG A 898 -18.14 3.58 -9.00
C ARG A 898 -17.29 4.42 -9.92
N THR A 899 -17.02 3.89 -11.11
CA THR A 899 -16.07 4.45 -12.08
C THR A 899 -16.77 4.86 -13.37
N PHE A 900 -16.54 6.09 -13.80
CA PHE A 900 -17.22 6.68 -14.94
C PHE A 900 -16.26 7.37 -15.91
N ILE A 901 -16.52 7.20 -17.20
CA ILE A 901 -15.94 8.03 -18.25
C ILE A 901 -16.99 9.05 -18.66
N LEU A 902 -16.64 10.34 -18.55
CA LEU A 902 -17.51 11.48 -18.79
C LEU A 902 -17.13 12.18 -20.10
N THR A 903 -18.14 12.43 -20.98
CA THR A 903 -18.01 13.46 -22.02
C THR A 903 -18.55 14.76 -21.45
N VAL A 904 -17.84 15.86 -21.61
CA VAL A 904 -18.13 17.12 -20.91
C VAL A 904 -18.16 18.30 -21.88
N LYS A 905 -19.01 19.26 -21.57
CA LYS A 905 -19.00 20.59 -22.18
C LYS A 905 -18.36 21.58 -21.21
N ARG A 906 -17.28 22.21 -21.64
CA ARG A 906 -16.55 23.20 -20.84
C ARG A 906 -17.36 24.50 -20.73
N THR A 907 -17.41 25.06 -19.54
CA THR A 907 -17.86 26.44 -19.30
C THR A 907 -16.65 27.36 -19.45
N SER A 908 -16.85 28.58 -19.98
CA SER A 908 -15.79 29.61 -19.98
C SER A 908 -15.40 29.91 -18.53
N LEU A 909 -14.13 29.75 -18.20
CA LEU A 909 -13.53 30.14 -16.93
C LEU A 909 -13.57 31.66 -16.78
#